data_501dfaca2566cc4a26d79bb904cca5b8
#
_entry.id   501dfaca2566cc4a26d79bb904cca5b8
#
_cell.length_a   1.000
_cell.length_b   1.000
_cell.length_c   1.000
_cell.angle_alpha   90.00
_cell.angle_beta   90.00
_cell.angle_gamma   90.00
#
_symmetry.space_group_name_H-M   'P 1'
#
loop_
_entity.id
_entity.type
_entity.pdbx_description
1 polymer ?
#
loop_
_entity_poly.entity_id
_entity_poly.type
_entity_poly.pdbx_seq_one_letter_code
_entity_poly.pdbx_strand_id
1 'polypeptide(L)'
;MKRHSLSLLALAALAAATAHADEGMWMPKQLPQIAKSLKAGGLAMDPAKLKDLTDFPMGAVVSLGGCTASFVSPQGLAVTNHHCAYGSIQYNSKPDRDLLKNGFYAATLADELPAAPGSRMWVTVDLKDVSTEILNDKTRALTGKARTDAIEATEKSLVAACEADKGHRCNVYAFFGGLQYQLIKQLEIRDVRLVHAPATGVGLFGGDADNWVWPRHTGDYSFYRAYVGPDGKPAEFSKDNKPYLPKHHLKMASSPLNAGDFVMVAGYPGRTDRHRLPTEVDFAFGWQQPTQARVMGEAIDLIKAETAGRRDGEIKMAARMQGLQNYYKNLQGQQQSYDGSDILARKKAEFDKLRAWVNGSPERKARYGADVAAAQSLLAEREAITRAELLANFMTPALLTSARQLYLVAQERAKPDAERKSGYQERDLPRLRAAQQTLDRRYDEQTDKRLASHFLAQYLAQPANTLNPAWVDAYGLKTGQDEASIRAQLDKLYAGSKLSDTAVRMAWLDKDVAAFKASDDAFIKAAVALYDDDRRLENRDKELGGKLQKAYAGVQQAMIDYHASRGEAVYADANSTLRISYGKVEGRNPGTDGSTWTPFTTLRGIVAKHKGPDEAGGEFNAPAEQLAAIKARNFGKYYVKGLDSVPVNFLSTLDTTGGNSGSPVLNKNAELVGLLFDGTLDAVISDWSFDPKMVRSISLDARYMLWQMSTVDKTTRLLDEMGVK
;
A
#
# COMPACT_ATOMS: atom_id res chain seq x y z
N MET A 1 -20.12 -70.90 -35.80
CA MET A 1 -19.76 -69.58 -36.27
C MET A 1 -20.53 -68.56 -35.43
N LYS A 2 -19.92 -67.96 -34.37
CA LYS A 2 -20.52 -66.90 -33.57
C LYS A 2 -19.57 -65.69 -33.62
N ARG A 3 -20.06 -64.62 -34.20
CA ARG A 3 -19.36 -63.32 -34.26
C ARG A 3 -19.45 -62.65 -32.89
N HIS A 4 -18.32 -62.37 -32.29
CA HIS A 4 -18.24 -61.47 -31.08
C HIS A 4 -18.09 -60.04 -31.57
N SER A 5 -19.08 -59.20 -31.22
CA SER A 5 -19.03 -57.75 -31.37
C SER A 5 -18.29 -57.16 -30.17
N LEU A 6 -17.12 -56.59 -30.38
CA LEU A 6 -16.45 -55.77 -29.38
C LEU A 6 -17.08 -54.36 -29.38
N SER A 7 -17.74 -54.03 -28.30
CA SER A 7 -18.16 -52.63 -28.02
C SER A 7 -16.98 -51.85 -27.46
N LEU A 8 -16.45 -50.92 -28.22
CA LEU A 8 -15.52 -49.92 -27.72
C LEU A 8 -16.31 -48.90 -26.87
N LEU A 9 -16.19 -49.00 -25.56
CA LEU A 9 -16.52 -47.88 -24.67
C LEU A 9 -15.40 -46.84 -24.76
N ALA A 10 -15.66 -45.73 -25.45
CA ALA A 10 -14.83 -44.55 -25.37
C ALA A 10 -15.09 -43.87 -24.03
N LEU A 11 -14.20 -44.03 -23.05
CA LEU A 11 -14.13 -43.17 -21.86
C LEU A 11 -13.67 -41.80 -22.33
N ALA A 12 -14.60 -40.86 -22.49
CA ALA A 12 -14.31 -39.46 -22.54
C ALA A 12 -13.92 -39.01 -21.11
N ALA A 13 -12.62 -39.01 -20.83
CA ALA A 13 -12.09 -38.33 -19.67
C ALA A 13 -12.36 -36.82 -19.87
N LEU A 14 -13.46 -36.31 -19.28
CA LEU A 14 -13.57 -34.89 -19.02
C LEU A 14 -12.42 -34.54 -18.06
N ALA A 15 -11.33 -34.04 -18.61
CA ALA A 15 -10.40 -33.26 -17.84
C ALA A 15 -11.20 -32.04 -17.33
N ALA A 16 -11.71 -32.13 -16.10
CA ALA A 16 -12.14 -30.98 -15.37
C ALA A 16 -10.89 -30.10 -15.27
N ALA A 17 -10.79 -29.09 -16.14
CA ALA A 17 -9.84 -28.01 -15.95
C ALA A 17 -10.18 -27.39 -14.58
N THR A 18 -9.43 -27.78 -13.57
CA THR A 18 -9.45 -27.07 -12.28
C THR A 18 -9.09 -25.65 -12.64
N ALA A 19 -10.08 -24.76 -12.61
CA ALA A 19 -9.85 -23.34 -12.74
C ALA A 19 -9.05 -22.94 -11.50
N HIS A 20 -7.74 -23.00 -11.61
CA HIS A 20 -6.87 -22.41 -10.62
C HIS A 20 -7.07 -20.89 -10.66
N ALA A 21 -6.91 -20.22 -9.51
CA ALA A 21 -6.79 -18.78 -9.46
C ALA A 21 -5.68 -18.38 -10.44
N ASP A 22 -6.04 -17.54 -11.41
CA ASP A 22 -5.03 -17.06 -12.34
C ASP A 22 -4.21 -15.98 -11.61
N GLU A 23 -2.91 -16.14 -11.63
CA GLU A 23 -1.97 -15.11 -11.17
C GLU A 23 -2.23 -13.79 -11.91
N GLY A 24 -2.15 -12.69 -11.20
CA GLY A 24 -2.10 -11.36 -11.80
C GLY A 24 -3.04 -10.32 -11.18
N MET A 25 -2.46 -9.13 -11.05
CA MET A 25 -3.17 -7.89 -10.74
C MET A 25 -3.36 -7.12 -12.05
N TRP A 26 -4.40 -7.49 -12.79
CA TRP A 26 -4.63 -7.07 -14.16
C TRP A 26 -5.07 -5.62 -14.26
N MET A 27 -4.50 -4.88 -15.21
CA MET A 27 -5.04 -3.58 -15.57
C MET A 27 -6.42 -3.76 -16.22
N PRO A 28 -7.43 -2.93 -15.89
CA PRO A 28 -8.78 -3.06 -16.46
C PRO A 28 -8.80 -3.18 -17.99
N LYS A 29 -7.96 -2.40 -18.70
CA LYS A 29 -7.85 -2.50 -20.17
C LYS A 29 -7.32 -3.84 -20.70
N GLN A 30 -6.70 -4.68 -19.85
CA GLN A 30 -6.22 -6.01 -20.24
C GLN A 30 -7.27 -7.12 -20.06
N LEU A 31 -8.36 -6.87 -19.32
CA LEU A 31 -9.37 -7.89 -19.02
C LEU A 31 -9.99 -8.56 -20.25
N PRO A 32 -10.18 -7.87 -21.39
CA PRO A 32 -10.59 -8.56 -22.61
C PRO A 32 -9.63 -9.67 -23.08
N GLN A 33 -8.34 -9.57 -22.78
CA GLN A 33 -7.32 -10.57 -23.13
C GLN A 33 -7.51 -11.87 -22.33
N ILE A 34 -8.01 -11.77 -21.09
CA ILE A 34 -8.28 -12.87 -20.16
C ILE A 34 -9.78 -13.16 -20.00
N ALA A 35 -10.62 -12.66 -20.91
CA ALA A 35 -12.08 -12.83 -20.84
C ALA A 35 -12.53 -14.29 -20.76
N LYS A 36 -11.80 -15.19 -21.44
CA LYS A 36 -12.08 -16.64 -21.40
C LYS A 36 -11.86 -17.21 -20.00
N SER A 37 -10.75 -16.86 -19.35
CA SER A 37 -10.43 -17.30 -17.98
C SER A 37 -11.42 -16.73 -16.97
N LEU A 38 -11.78 -15.44 -17.06
CA LEU A 38 -12.80 -14.82 -16.21
C LEU A 38 -14.16 -15.55 -16.30
N LYS A 39 -14.60 -15.87 -17.52
CA LYS A 39 -15.85 -16.63 -17.74
C LYS A 39 -15.76 -18.05 -17.20
N ALA A 40 -14.65 -18.74 -17.44
CA ALA A 40 -14.41 -20.10 -16.92
C ALA A 40 -14.34 -20.11 -15.39
N GLY A 41 -13.80 -19.03 -14.76
CA GLY A 41 -13.77 -18.84 -13.32
C GLY A 41 -15.15 -18.62 -12.69
N GLY A 42 -16.15 -18.17 -13.49
CA GLY A 42 -17.54 -18.01 -13.04
C GLY A 42 -18.11 -16.60 -13.15
N LEU A 43 -17.38 -15.62 -13.71
CA LEU A 43 -17.89 -14.26 -13.89
C LEU A 43 -19.17 -14.26 -14.77
N ALA A 44 -20.28 -13.76 -14.23
CA ALA A 44 -21.55 -13.70 -14.94
C ALA A 44 -21.64 -12.49 -15.88
N MET A 45 -21.11 -11.34 -15.44
CA MET A 45 -21.13 -10.12 -16.25
C MET A 45 -20.18 -10.19 -17.45
N ASP A 46 -20.37 -9.31 -18.42
CA ASP A 46 -19.47 -9.17 -19.57
C ASP A 46 -18.11 -8.59 -19.13
N PRO A 47 -16.99 -9.31 -19.34
CA PRO A 47 -15.66 -8.82 -19.01
C PRO A 47 -15.30 -7.46 -19.67
N ALA A 48 -15.89 -7.18 -20.85
CA ALA A 48 -15.64 -5.91 -21.54
C ALA A 48 -16.14 -4.69 -20.77
N LYS A 49 -17.11 -4.84 -19.86
CA LYS A 49 -17.61 -3.77 -18.99
C LYS A 49 -16.60 -3.41 -17.87
N LEU A 50 -15.69 -4.31 -17.53
CA LEU A 50 -14.69 -4.08 -16.49
C LEU A 50 -13.50 -3.24 -16.98
N LYS A 51 -13.36 -3.00 -18.29
CA LYS A 51 -12.22 -2.25 -18.86
C LYS A 51 -12.27 -0.75 -18.62
N ASP A 52 -13.47 -0.20 -18.40
CA ASP A 52 -13.68 1.24 -18.20
C ASP A 52 -13.66 1.58 -16.71
N LEU A 53 -12.64 2.34 -16.31
CA LEU A 53 -12.44 2.77 -14.92
C LEU A 53 -13.52 3.74 -14.44
N THR A 54 -14.26 4.37 -15.36
CA THR A 54 -15.27 5.40 -15.04
C THR A 54 -16.69 4.84 -15.05
N ASP A 55 -16.85 3.58 -15.48
CA ASP A 55 -18.15 2.90 -15.53
C ASP A 55 -18.31 1.87 -14.40
N PHE A 56 -19.53 1.35 -14.23
CA PHE A 56 -19.82 0.35 -13.21
C PHE A 56 -19.15 -1.01 -13.53
N PRO A 57 -18.52 -1.68 -12.55
CA PRO A 57 -18.42 -1.32 -11.11
C PRO A 57 -17.19 -0.47 -10.76
N MET A 58 -16.24 -0.30 -11.68
CA MET A 58 -14.94 0.33 -11.41
C MET A 58 -15.08 1.79 -10.96
N GLY A 59 -16.02 2.55 -11.53
CA GLY A 59 -16.28 3.95 -11.15
C GLY A 59 -16.81 4.13 -9.72
N ALA A 60 -17.16 3.05 -9.01
CA ALA A 60 -17.49 3.10 -7.59
C ALA A 60 -16.27 2.93 -6.67
N VAL A 61 -15.10 2.51 -7.21
CA VAL A 61 -13.89 2.20 -6.44
C VAL A 61 -12.98 3.42 -6.42
N VAL A 62 -12.55 3.83 -5.25
CA VAL A 62 -11.78 5.07 -5.04
C VAL A 62 -10.50 4.82 -4.26
N SER A 63 -9.48 5.63 -4.52
CA SER A 63 -8.22 5.59 -3.78
C SER A 63 -8.26 6.49 -2.54
N LEU A 64 -7.69 6.02 -1.43
CA LEU A 64 -7.41 6.81 -0.24
C LEU A 64 -5.91 7.15 -0.11
N GLY A 65 -5.09 6.83 -1.12
CA GLY A 65 -3.65 7.13 -1.13
C GLY A 65 -2.77 6.17 -0.33
N GLY A 66 -3.17 4.93 -0.22
CA GLY A 66 -2.48 3.86 0.52
C GLY A 66 -3.43 2.74 0.89
N CYS A 67 -4.72 3.01 0.77
CA CYS A 67 -5.83 2.09 0.89
C CYS A 67 -6.84 2.33 -0.24
N THR A 68 -7.77 1.40 -0.35
CA THR A 68 -8.91 1.47 -1.27
C THR A 68 -10.20 1.72 -0.48
N ALA A 69 -11.17 2.36 -1.09
CA ALA A 69 -12.54 2.44 -0.61
C ALA A 69 -13.52 2.25 -1.77
N SER A 70 -14.80 2.09 -1.47
CA SER A 70 -15.83 2.05 -2.50
C SER A 70 -17.10 2.75 -2.06
N PHE A 71 -17.72 3.50 -2.97
CA PHE A 71 -19.03 4.07 -2.72
C PHE A 71 -20.09 2.97 -2.62
N VAL A 72 -20.92 3.05 -1.59
CA VAL A 72 -22.00 2.09 -1.29
C VAL A 72 -23.37 2.77 -1.19
N SER A 73 -23.45 4.07 -1.50
CA SER A 73 -24.69 4.83 -1.58
C SER A 73 -24.64 5.90 -2.66
N PRO A 74 -25.79 6.39 -3.11
CA PRO A 74 -25.84 7.52 -4.04
C PRO A 74 -25.49 8.87 -3.40
N GLN A 75 -25.22 8.93 -2.09
CA GLN A 75 -24.90 10.15 -1.33
C GLN A 75 -23.45 10.15 -0.82
N GLY A 76 -22.53 9.54 -1.54
CA GLY A 76 -21.10 9.61 -1.26
C GLY A 76 -20.63 8.84 -0.03
N LEU A 77 -21.48 7.97 0.56
CA LEU A 77 -21.06 7.04 1.61
C LEU A 77 -20.10 6.02 1.01
N ALA A 78 -18.91 5.91 1.59
CA ALA A 78 -17.85 5.00 1.15
C ALA A 78 -17.43 4.08 2.29
N VAL A 79 -17.25 2.80 1.99
CA VAL A 79 -16.74 1.80 2.93
C VAL A 79 -15.27 1.52 2.65
N THR A 80 -14.49 1.33 3.72
CA THR A 80 -13.08 0.94 3.72
C THR A 80 -12.76 0.12 4.97
N ASN A 81 -11.49 -0.25 5.18
CA ASN A 81 -11.08 -0.92 6.40
C ASN A 81 -10.99 0.04 7.61
N HIS A 82 -11.11 -0.54 8.80
CA HIS A 82 -10.90 0.16 10.06
C HIS A 82 -9.46 0.67 10.18
N HIS A 83 -8.49 -0.16 9.86
CA HIS A 83 -7.08 0.25 9.91
C HIS A 83 -6.75 1.38 8.89
N CYS A 84 -7.46 1.48 7.77
CA CYS A 84 -7.36 2.60 6.83
C CYS A 84 -7.92 3.91 7.41
N ALA A 85 -8.94 3.81 8.27
CA ALA A 85 -9.55 4.94 8.95
C ALA A 85 -8.90 5.27 10.30
N TYR A 86 -7.99 4.42 10.80
CA TYR A 86 -7.43 4.51 12.15
C TYR A 86 -6.86 5.90 12.49
N GLY A 87 -6.14 6.51 11.56
CA GLY A 87 -5.60 7.86 11.73
C GLY A 87 -6.69 8.94 11.94
N SER A 88 -7.84 8.80 11.30
CA SER A 88 -8.97 9.72 11.48
C SER A 88 -9.74 9.44 12.77
N ILE A 89 -9.85 8.18 13.19
CA ILE A 89 -10.45 7.78 14.46
C ILE A 89 -9.59 8.34 15.61
N GLN A 90 -8.27 8.13 15.55
CA GLN A 90 -7.33 8.65 16.53
C GLN A 90 -7.33 10.19 16.61
N TYR A 91 -7.34 10.87 15.43
CA TYR A 91 -7.38 12.32 15.36
C TYR A 91 -8.59 12.93 16.10
N ASN A 92 -9.73 12.25 16.00
CA ASN A 92 -11.00 12.68 16.62
C ASN A 92 -11.20 12.12 18.04
N SER A 93 -10.33 11.23 18.52
CA SER A 93 -10.36 10.70 19.88
C SER A 93 -9.80 11.70 20.87
N LYS A 94 -10.43 11.78 22.05
CA LYS A 94 -10.01 12.56 23.21
C LYS A 94 -10.18 11.73 24.48
N PRO A 95 -9.53 12.09 25.59
CA PRO A 95 -9.67 11.34 26.85
C PRO A 95 -11.11 11.20 27.36
N ASP A 96 -11.94 12.23 27.11
CA ASP A 96 -13.36 12.28 27.45
C ASP A 96 -14.29 11.70 26.35
N ARG A 97 -13.73 11.45 25.17
CA ARG A 97 -14.44 10.88 24.00
C ARG A 97 -13.51 9.94 23.25
N ASP A 98 -13.28 8.78 23.80
CA ASP A 98 -12.36 7.77 23.24
C ASP A 98 -13.06 6.97 22.12
N LEU A 99 -12.93 7.45 20.88
CA LEU A 99 -13.52 6.80 19.70
C LEU A 99 -12.81 5.50 19.34
N LEU A 100 -11.52 5.37 19.68
CA LEU A 100 -10.81 4.11 19.48
C LEU A 100 -11.44 3.01 20.32
N LYS A 101 -11.61 3.24 21.62
CA LYS A 101 -12.16 2.25 22.54
C LYS A 101 -13.63 1.97 22.28
N ASN A 102 -14.45 3.01 22.07
CA ASN A 102 -15.91 2.92 22.10
C ASN A 102 -16.55 2.85 20.71
N GLY A 103 -15.76 3.07 19.63
CA GLY A 103 -16.31 3.25 18.30
C GLY A 103 -16.96 4.63 18.10
N PHE A 104 -17.51 4.84 16.90
CA PHE A 104 -18.18 6.06 16.51
C PHE A 104 -19.31 5.80 15.53
N TYR A 105 -20.42 6.48 15.71
CA TYR A 105 -21.51 6.54 14.76
C TYR A 105 -22.12 7.94 14.71
N ALA A 106 -22.16 8.52 13.52
CA ALA A 106 -22.84 9.79 13.25
C ALA A 106 -24.34 9.52 13.00
N ALA A 107 -25.21 9.91 13.92
CA ALA A 107 -26.63 9.71 13.78
C ALA A 107 -27.25 10.58 12.66
N THR A 108 -26.65 11.74 12.38
CA THR A 108 -27.05 12.67 11.29
C THR A 108 -25.83 13.07 10.47
N LEU A 109 -26.07 13.73 9.33
CA LEU A 109 -24.99 14.31 8.51
C LEU A 109 -24.20 15.40 9.26
N ALA A 110 -24.86 16.11 10.18
CA ALA A 110 -24.22 17.15 10.99
C ALA A 110 -23.25 16.59 12.05
N ASP A 111 -23.43 15.33 12.44
CA ASP A 111 -22.57 14.66 13.42
C ASP A 111 -21.31 14.05 12.78
N GLU A 112 -21.22 14.02 11.45
CA GLU A 112 -20.09 13.42 10.73
C GLU A 112 -18.82 14.26 10.95
N LEU A 113 -17.73 13.60 11.38
CA LEU A 113 -16.51 14.26 11.84
C LEU A 113 -15.51 14.43 10.70
N PRO A 114 -14.81 15.58 10.60
CA PRO A 114 -13.72 15.73 9.64
C PRO A 114 -12.69 14.59 9.82
N ALA A 115 -12.25 14.01 8.71
CA ALA A 115 -11.13 13.08 8.73
C ALA A 115 -9.84 13.78 9.17
N ALA A 116 -8.79 13.02 9.43
CA ALA A 116 -7.48 13.59 9.78
C ALA A 116 -7.00 14.57 8.69
N PRO A 117 -6.30 15.65 9.07
CA PRO A 117 -5.78 16.62 8.11
C PRO A 117 -4.97 15.95 6.99
N GLY A 118 -5.24 16.35 5.75
CA GLY A 118 -4.61 15.76 4.57
C GLY A 118 -5.30 14.51 4.02
N SER A 119 -6.34 13.99 4.67
CA SER A 119 -7.15 12.91 4.12
C SER A 119 -7.80 13.33 2.81
N ARG A 120 -7.79 12.44 1.81
CA ARG A 120 -8.34 12.68 0.47
C ARG A 120 -9.03 11.42 -0.04
N MET A 121 -10.03 11.61 -0.91
CA MET A 121 -10.55 10.56 -1.79
C MET A 121 -10.29 10.94 -3.23
N TRP A 122 -9.70 10.03 -4.00
CA TRP A 122 -9.46 10.23 -5.42
C TRP A 122 -10.37 9.34 -6.23
N VAL A 123 -11.27 9.98 -6.99
CA VAL A 123 -12.21 9.31 -7.90
C VAL A 123 -11.65 9.40 -9.31
N THR A 124 -11.31 8.27 -9.93
CA THR A 124 -10.80 8.25 -11.31
C THR A 124 -11.87 8.70 -12.27
N VAL A 125 -11.56 9.70 -13.10
CA VAL A 125 -12.48 10.30 -14.08
C VAL A 125 -11.98 10.17 -15.51
N ASP A 126 -10.68 9.98 -15.73
CA ASP A 126 -10.11 9.77 -17.07
C ASP A 126 -8.75 9.05 -16.98
N LEU A 127 -8.39 8.36 -18.06
CA LEU A 127 -7.13 7.65 -18.22
C LEU A 127 -6.67 7.74 -19.68
N LYS A 128 -5.48 8.32 -19.88
CA LYS A 128 -4.89 8.50 -21.20
C LYS A 128 -3.53 7.81 -21.28
N ASP A 129 -3.28 7.05 -22.36
CA ASP A 129 -1.94 6.59 -22.71
C ASP A 129 -1.12 7.77 -23.23
N VAL A 130 0.02 8.04 -22.59
CA VAL A 130 0.94 9.13 -22.90
C VAL A 130 2.35 8.61 -23.20
N SER A 131 2.44 7.31 -23.52
CA SER A 131 3.74 6.66 -23.77
C SER A 131 4.51 7.31 -24.92
N THR A 132 3.83 7.73 -25.99
CA THR A 132 4.46 8.34 -27.15
C THR A 132 4.93 9.76 -26.89
N GLU A 133 4.21 10.51 -26.07
CA GLU A 133 4.60 11.85 -25.65
C GLU A 133 5.87 11.82 -24.78
N ILE A 134 5.94 10.86 -23.85
CA ILE A 134 7.07 10.71 -22.93
C ILE A 134 8.27 10.05 -23.63
N LEU A 135 8.04 8.93 -24.30
CA LEU A 135 9.05 8.16 -25.02
C LEU A 135 9.14 8.58 -26.50
N ASN A 136 9.18 9.89 -26.78
CA ASN A 136 9.43 10.39 -28.11
C ASN A 136 10.87 10.10 -28.57
N ASP A 137 11.18 10.33 -29.85
CA ASP A 137 12.50 10.00 -30.45
C ASP A 137 13.66 10.63 -29.68
N LYS A 138 13.51 11.90 -29.23
CA LYS A 138 14.52 12.58 -28.42
C LYS A 138 14.76 11.85 -27.10
N THR A 139 13.71 11.52 -26.35
CA THR A 139 13.83 10.82 -25.07
C THR A 139 14.39 9.41 -25.24
N ARG A 140 14.01 8.70 -26.30
CA ARG A 140 14.54 7.36 -26.61
C ARG A 140 16.04 7.37 -26.89
N ALA A 141 16.57 8.43 -27.52
CA ALA A 141 17.99 8.59 -27.78
C ALA A 141 18.81 8.88 -26.51
N LEU A 142 18.21 9.44 -25.46
CA LEU A 142 18.88 9.81 -24.22
C LEU A 142 19.12 8.58 -23.32
N THR A 143 20.10 8.75 -22.39
CA THR A 143 20.41 7.79 -21.33
C THR A 143 20.76 8.53 -20.03
N GLY A 144 20.85 7.82 -18.91
CA GLY A 144 21.26 8.38 -17.63
C GLY A 144 20.38 9.54 -17.17
N LYS A 145 20.99 10.51 -16.50
CA LYS A 145 20.30 11.69 -15.96
C LYS A 145 19.55 12.49 -17.02
N ALA A 146 20.13 12.65 -18.20
CA ALA A 146 19.48 13.40 -19.27
C ALA A 146 18.14 12.77 -19.69
N ARG A 147 18.05 11.43 -19.69
CA ARG A 147 16.81 10.71 -19.94
C ARG A 147 15.82 10.90 -18.80
N THR A 148 16.25 10.76 -17.53
CA THR A 148 15.39 10.98 -16.36
C THR A 148 14.80 12.38 -16.36
N ASP A 149 15.65 13.41 -16.56
CA ASP A 149 15.20 14.80 -16.57
C ASP A 149 14.22 15.09 -17.73
N ALA A 150 14.42 14.50 -18.91
CA ALA A 150 13.51 14.66 -20.05
C ALA A 150 12.13 14.02 -19.76
N ILE A 151 12.10 12.85 -19.15
CA ILE A 151 10.87 12.17 -18.73
C ILE A 151 10.13 13.01 -17.67
N GLU A 152 10.81 13.41 -16.60
CA GLU A 152 10.24 14.25 -15.53
C GLU A 152 9.69 15.57 -16.06
N ALA A 153 10.37 16.22 -17.01
CA ALA A 153 9.91 17.47 -17.61
C ALA A 153 8.60 17.26 -18.41
N THR A 154 8.53 16.17 -19.18
CA THR A 154 7.34 15.84 -19.96
C THR A 154 6.17 15.45 -19.04
N GLU A 155 6.41 14.66 -18.00
CA GLU A 155 5.41 14.31 -16.98
C GLU A 155 4.83 15.56 -16.31
N LYS A 156 5.69 16.49 -15.86
CA LYS A 156 5.25 17.76 -15.27
C LYS A 156 4.40 18.58 -16.23
N SER A 157 4.77 18.65 -17.48
CA SER A 157 4.00 19.38 -18.50
C SER A 157 2.61 18.76 -18.72
N LEU A 158 2.54 17.43 -18.84
CA LEU A 158 1.28 16.70 -19.00
C LEU A 158 0.37 16.88 -17.78
N VAL A 159 0.95 16.79 -16.58
CA VAL A 159 0.23 16.98 -15.32
C VAL A 159 -0.30 18.41 -15.20
N ALA A 160 0.52 19.42 -15.49
CA ALA A 160 0.12 20.83 -15.44
C ALA A 160 -1.05 21.13 -16.41
N ALA A 161 -0.97 20.59 -17.64
CA ALA A 161 -2.03 20.72 -18.62
C ALA A 161 -3.34 20.03 -18.17
N CYS A 162 -3.24 18.86 -17.54
CA CYS A 162 -4.37 18.12 -17.00
C CYS A 162 -5.04 18.86 -15.83
N GLU A 163 -4.26 19.44 -14.91
CA GLU A 163 -4.74 20.14 -13.71
C GLU A 163 -5.16 21.60 -13.96
N ALA A 164 -5.06 22.07 -15.21
CA ALA A 164 -5.70 23.33 -15.61
C ALA A 164 -7.21 23.27 -15.35
N ASP A 165 -7.81 22.08 -15.42
CA ASP A 165 -9.18 21.79 -14.96
C ASP A 165 -9.17 21.64 -13.44
N LYS A 166 -9.57 22.73 -12.76
CA LYS A 166 -9.49 22.84 -11.30
C LYS A 166 -10.33 21.79 -10.56
N GLY A 167 -9.79 21.32 -9.42
CA GLY A 167 -10.42 20.30 -8.60
C GLY A 167 -10.02 18.87 -8.98
N HIS A 168 -9.20 18.72 -10.00
CA HIS A 168 -8.62 17.42 -10.37
C HIS A 168 -7.16 17.31 -9.92
N ARG A 169 -6.76 16.09 -9.64
CA ARG A 169 -5.38 15.67 -9.42
C ARG A 169 -4.98 14.73 -10.56
N CYS A 170 -3.87 15.02 -11.19
CA CYS A 170 -3.35 14.24 -12.29
C CYS A 170 -1.98 13.67 -11.94
N ASN A 171 -1.75 12.41 -12.31
CA ASN A 171 -0.45 11.79 -12.14
C ASN A 171 -0.13 10.92 -13.36
N VAL A 172 1.14 10.84 -13.72
CA VAL A 172 1.65 9.91 -14.72
C VAL A 172 2.21 8.68 -13.99
N TYR A 173 1.82 7.51 -14.45
CA TYR A 173 2.29 6.23 -13.91
C TYR A 173 3.03 5.44 -14.97
N ALA A 174 4.22 4.94 -14.62
CA ALA A 174 5.00 4.04 -15.45
C ALA A 174 4.57 2.59 -15.23
N PHE A 175 4.51 1.82 -16.31
CA PHE A 175 4.21 0.39 -16.33
C PHE A 175 5.33 -0.35 -17.05
N PHE A 176 5.51 -1.65 -16.74
CA PHE A 176 6.51 -2.49 -17.34
C PHE A 176 7.92 -1.85 -17.33
N GLY A 177 8.36 -1.39 -16.15
CA GLY A 177 9.69 -0.80 -15.99
C GLY A 177 9.92 0.50 -16.75
N GLY A 178 8.85 1.22 -17.14
CA GLY A 178 8.93 2.45 -17.92
C GLY A 178 8.82 2.24 -19.44
N LEU A 179 8.28 1.08 -19.86
CA LEU A 179 7.93 0.83 -21.27
C LEU A 179 6.65 1.54 -21.69
N GLN A 180 5.71 1.71 -20.76
CA GLN A 180 4.41 2.36 -20.98
C GLN A 180 4.15 3.41 -19.90
N TYR A 181 3.40 4.47 -20.26
CA TYR A 181 3.01 5.54 -19.35
C TYR A 181 1.54 5.89 -19.52
N GLN A 182 0.86 6.09 -18.39
CA GLN A 182 -0.54 6.50 -18.38
C GLN A 182 -0.73 7.72 -17.51
N LEU A 183 -1.37 8.75 -18.05
CA LEU A 183 -1.86 9.91 -17.31
C LEU A 183 -3.23 9.57 -16.75
N ILE A 184 -3.36 9.57 -15.42
CA ILE A 184 -4.60 9.31 -14.72
C ILE A 184 -5.10 10.63 -14.13
N LYS A 185 -6.33 11.01 -14.48
CA LYS A 185 -7.05 12.18 -13.96
C LYS A 185 -8.05 11.71 -12.92
N GLN A 186 -8.00 12.30 -11.74
CA GLN A 186 -8.87 11.98 -10.61
C GLN A 186 -9.48 13.24 -10.03
N LEU A 187 -10.77 13.18 -9.71
CA LEU A 187 -11.41 14.20 -8.87
C LEU A 187 -10.81 14.08 -7.46
N GLU A 188 -10.27 15.18 -6.93
CA GLU A 188 -9.67 15.22 -5.60
C GLU A 188 -10.68 15.73 -4.57
N ILE A 189 -11.37 14.84 -3.89
CA ILE A 189 -12.28 15.19 -2.81
C ILE A 189 -11.47 15.47 -1.55
N ARG A 190 -11.59 16.68 -1.02
CA ARG A 190 -10.79 17.20 0.12
C ARG A 190 -11.56 17.26 1.42
N ASP A 191 -12.89 17.36 1.38
CA ASP A 191 -13.74 17.22 2.56
C ASP A 191 -14.19 15.75 2.66
N VAL A 192 -13.45 14.99 3.45
CA VAL A 192 -13.75 13.59 3.79
C VAL A 192 -14.13 13.55 5.26
N ARG A 193 -15.25 12.90 5.58
CA ARG A 193 -15.73 12.81 6.97
C ARG A 193 -15.91 11.38 7.42
N LEU A 194 -15.48 11.12 8.67
CA LEU A 194 -15.72 9.86 9.36
C LEU A 194 -17.21 9.76 9.74
N VAL A 195 -17.86 8.69 9.32
CA VAL A 195 -19.30 8.45 9.53
C VAL A 195 -19.53 7.36 10.56
N HIS A 196 -18.77 6.28 10.46
CA HIS A 196 -18.86 5.14 11.37
C HIS A 196 -17.52 4.40 11.44
N ALA A 197 -17.18 4.01 12.65
CA ALA A 197 -16.09 3.09 12.95
C ALA A 197 -16.49 2.22 14.13
N PRO A 198 -16.42 0.89 14.05
CA PRO A 198 -16.66 0.04 15.20
C PRO A 198 -15.57 0.26 16.27
N ALA A 199 -15.82 -0.14 17.49
CA ALA A 199 -14.82 -0.15 18.56
C ALA A 199 -13.58 -0.96 18.15
N THR A 200 -12.41 -0.61 18.67
CA THR A 200 -11.14 -1.35 18.40
C THR A 200 -11.29 -2.84 18.68
N GLY A 201 -12.03 -3.24 19.73
CA GLY A 201 -12.32 -4.65 20.03
C GLY A 201 -13.14 -5.38 18.95
N VAL A 202 -13.63 -4.68 17.92
CA VAL A 202 -14.22 -5.24 16.70
C VAL A 202 -13.29 -5.01 15.52
N GLY A 203 -12.92 -3.75 15.29
CA GLY A 203 -12.17 -3.32 14.09
C GLY A 203 -10.73 -3.81 14.02
N LEU A 204 -10.11 -4.09 15.20
CA LEU A 204 -8.76 -4.63 15.34
C LEU A 204 -8.71 -5.84 16.27
N PHE A 205 -9.81 -6.60 16.41
CA PHE A 205 -9.84 -7.80 17.24
C PHE A 205 -8.75 -8.79 16.81
N GLY A 206 -7.90 -9.18 17.76
CA GLY A 206 -6.73 -10.01 17.56
C GLY A 206 -5.41 -9.25 17.40
N GLY A 207 -5.45 -7.92 17.23
CA GLY A 207 -4.29 -7.04 17.24
C GLY A 207 -3.13 -7.52 16.35
N ASP A 208 -1.90 -7.39 16.87
CA ASP A 208 -0.70 -7.90 16.20
C ASP A 208 -0.58 -9.43 16.27
N ALA A 209 -1.15 -10.06 17.30
CA ALA A 209 -1.13 -11.52 17.46
C ALA A 209 -1.80 -12.25 16.29
N ASP A 210 -2.95 -11.73 15.81
CA ASP A 210 -3.66 -12.30 14.66
C ASP A 210 -3.27 -11.65 13.31
N ASN A 211 -2.40 -10.66 13.28
CA ASN A 211 -1.95 -10.01 12.05
C ASN A 211 -1.24 -11.02 11.14
N TRP A 212 -1.68 -11.18 9.89
CA TRP A 212 -1.25 -12.20 8.91
C TRP A 212 -1.56 -13.65 9.33
N VAL A 213 -2.49 -13.87 10.26
CA VAL A 213 -2.79 -15.19 10.81
C VAL A 213 -4.20 -15.64 10.46
N TRP A 214 -4.36 -16.93 10.19
CA TRP A 214 -5.62 -17.62 10.06
C TRP A 214 -5.73 -18.71 11.13
N PRO A 215 -6.91 -18.92 11.80
CA PRO A 215 -8.21 -18.30 11.55
C PRO A 215 -8.34 -16.89 12.13
N ARG A 216 -8.87 -15.95 11.33
CA ARG A 216 -9.06 -14.53 11.65
C ARG A 216 -10.49 -14.21 12.05
N HIS A 217 -10.70 -13.22 12.96
CA HIS A 217 -12.04 -12.87 13.46
C HIS A 217 -12.20 -11.34 13.60
N THR A 218 -11.64 -10.59 12.69
CA THR A 218 -11.56 -9.14 12.76
C THR A 218 -12.66 -8.48 11.93
N GLY A 219 -13.37 -7.52 12.52
CA GLY A 219 -14.35 -6.67 11.84
C GLY A 219 -13.72 -5.42 11.24
N ASP A 220 -12.79 -5.59 10.34
CA ASP A 220 -11.97 -4.51 9.81
C ASP A 220 -12.73 -3.68 8.76
N TYR A 221 -13.63 -2.78 9.23
CA TYR A 221 -14.37 -1.87 8.38
C TYR A 221 -14.58 -0.51 9.05
N SER A 222 -14.74 0.53 8.24
CA SER A 222 -15.19 1.86 8.63
C SER A 222 -15.87 2.56 7.46
N PHE A 223 -16.63 3.60 7.75
CA PHE A 223 -17.32 4.37 6.74
C PHE A 223 -16.85 5.83 6.77
N TYR A 224 -16.57 6.32 5.59
CA TYR A 224 -16.39 7.73 5.29
C TYR A 224 -17.52 8.26 4.42
N ARG A 225 -17.65 9.58 4.36
CA ARG A 225 -18.46 10.25 3.33
C ARG A 225 -17.63 11.32 2.64
N ALA A 226 -17.78 11.34 1.33
CA ALA A 226 -17.22 12.37 0.47
C ALA A 226 -18.16 13.59 0.43
N TYR A 227 -17.58 14.79 0.56
CA TYR A 227 -18.31 16.06 0.49
C TYR A 227 -17.68 16.98 -0.56
N VAL A 228 -18.54 17.84 -1.14
CA VAL A 228 -18.16 18.87 -2.13
C VAL A 228 -18.80 20.19 -1.74
N GLY A 229 -18.29 21.28 -2.29
CA GLY A 229 -18.86 22.61 -2.07
C GLY A 229 -20.32 22.74 -2.53
N PRO A 230 -21.01 23.83 -2.16
CA PRO A 230 -22.38 24.08 -2.60
C PRO A 230 -22.55 24.10 -4.12
N ASP A 231 -21.49 24.47 -4.86
CA ASP A 231 -21.43 24.47 -6.33
C ASP A 231 -21.13 23.07 -6.93
N GLY A 232 -20.95 22.05 -6.10
CA GLY A 232 -20.62 20.68 -6.53
C GLY A 232 -19.15 20.45 -6.84
N LYS A 233 -18.28 21.43 -6.61
CA LYS A 233 -16.83 21.29 -6.84
C LYS A 233 -16.09 20.84 -5.58
N PRO A 234 -14.90 20.23 -5.72
CA PRO A 234 -14.04 19.90 -4.59
C PRO A 234 -13.74 21.15 -3.74
N ALA A 235 -13.95 21.02 -2.44
CA ALA A 235 -13.72 22.08 -1.45
C ALA A 235 -13.06 21.51 -0.20
N GLU A 236 -12.35 22.34 0.56
CA GLU A 236 -11.92 22.01 1.91
C GLU A 236 -13.12 21.91 2.84
N PHE A 237 -12.93 21.36 4.04
CA PHE A 237 -14.02 21.20 5.01
C PHE A 237 -14.78 22.51 5.26
N SER A 238 -16.09 22.48 5.11
CA SER A 238 -17.03 23.53 5.49
C SER A 238 -18.35 22.90 5.92
N LYS A 239 -19.04 23.56 6.86
CA LYS A 239 -20.39 23.13 7.28
C LYS A 239 -21.42 23.26 6.15
N ASP A 240 -21.15 24.13 5.17
CA ASP A 240 -22.02 24.38 4.02
C ASP A 240 -21.85 23.35 2.90
N ASN A 241 -20.83 22.49 2.99
CA ASN A 241 -20.59 21.45 2.00
C ASN A 241 -21.70 20.40 2.04
N LYS A 242 -21.99 19.83 0.87
CA LYS A 242 -23.00 18.79 0.67
C LYS A 242 -22.36 17.45 0.29
N PRO A 243 -23.04 16.32 0.55
CA PRO A 243 -22.57 15.01 0.12
C PRO A 243 -22.28 14.99 -1.39
N TYR A 244 -21.16 14.37 -1.76
CA TYR A 244 -20.85 14.08 -3.15
C TYR A 244 -21.83 13.04 -3.70
N LEU A 245 -22.27 13.20 -4.93
CA LEU A 245 -23.17 12.27 -5.62
C LEU A 245 -22.37 11.46 -6.63
N PRO A 246 -21.88 10.26 -6.25
CA PRO A 246 -21.10 9.43 -7.17
C PRO A 246 -21.96 8.92 -8.32
N LYS A 247 -21.38 8.87 -9.52
CA LYS A 247 -22.02 8.30 -10.71
C LYS A 247 -22.40 6.83 -10.50
N HIS A 248 -21.56 6.10 -9.79
CA HIS A 248 -21.73 4.67 -9.50
C HIS A 248 -21.49 4.38 -8.03
N HIS A 249 -22.24 3.43 -7.49
CA HIS A 249 -22.03 2.85 -6.16
C HIS A 249 -22.33 1.36 -6.19
N LEU A 250 -21.67 0.60 -5.31
CA LEU A 250 -21.85 -0.84 -5.17
C LEU A 250 -23.11 -1.16 -4.36
N LYS A 251 -23.76 -2.25 -4.70
CA LYS A 251 -24.85 -2.83 -3.92
C LYS A 251 -24.34 -3.98 -3.06
N MET A 252 -24.89 -4.12 -1.86
CA MET A 252 -24.66 -5.31 -1.05
C MET A 252 -25.25 -6.53 -1.74
N ALA A 253 -24.53 -7.65 -1.71
CA ALA A 253 -25.00 -8.89 -2.32
C ALA A 253 -26.28 -9.38 -1.62
N SER A 254 -27.25 -9.78 -2.40
CA SER A 254 -28.50 -10.38 -1.92
C SER A 254 -28.39 -11.89 -1.74
N SER A 255 -27.42 -12.53 -2.42
CA SER A 255 -27.16 -13.97 -2.36
C SER A 255 -26.08 -14.29 -1.35
N PRO A 256 -26.18 -15.43 -0.62
CA PRO A 256 -25.12 -15.86 0.29
C PRO A 256 -23.84 -16.21 -0.46
N LEU A 257 -22.68 -15.89 0.13
CA LEU A 257 -21.38 -16.32 -0.35
C LEU A 257 -21.06 -17.71 0.21
N ASN A 258 -20.61 -18.61 -0.66
CA ASN A 258 -20.29 -20.01 -0.31
C ASN A 258 -18.87 -20.38 -0.74
N ALA A 259 -18.35 -21.48 -0.20
CA ALA A 259 -17.10 -22.06 -0.70
C ALA A 259 -17.23 -22.44 -2.18
N GLY A 260 -16.20 -22.14 -2.96
CA GLY A 260 -16.15 -22.37 -4.41
C GLY A 260 -16.74 -21.22 -5.25
N ASP A 261 -17.43 -20.26 -4.65
CA ASP A 261 -18.00 -19.13 -5.39
C ASP A 261 -16.89 -18.25 -5.98
N PHE A 262 -17.16 -17.75 -7.20
CA PHE A 262 -16.31 -16.75 -7.85
C PHE A 262 -16.30 -15.45 -7.05
N VAL A 263 -15.12 -14.90 -6.87
CA VAL A 263 -14.90 -13.56 -6.33
C VAL A 263 -13.87 -12.81 -7.17
N MET A 264 -14.01 -11.48 -7.21
CA MET A 264 -13.00 -10.58 -7.75
C MET A 264 -12.81 -9.40 -6.80
N VAL A 265 -11.60 -8.85 -6.79
CA VAL A 265 -11.27 -7.64 -6.05
C VAL A 265 -10.85 -6.55 -7.02
N ALA A 266 -11.35 -5.34 -6.81
CA ALA A 266 -10.93 -4.14 -7.52
C ALA A 266 -10.33 -3.17 -6.52
N GLY A 267 -9.05 -2.79 -6.71
CA GLY A 267 -8.38 -1.94 -5.74
C GLY A 267 -7.08 -1.34 -6.26
N TYR A 268 -6.41 -0.63 -5.37
CA TYR A 268 -5.18 0.11 -5.66
C TYR A 268 -3.97 -0.57 -4.99
N PRO A 269 -3.54 -1.76 -5.46
CA PRO A 269 -2.36 -2.45 -4.90
C PRO A 269 -1.13 -1.57 -5.05
N GLY A 270 -0.33 -1.48 -4.00
CA GLY A 270 0.79 -0.56 -3.89
C GLY A 270 1.93 -0.92 -4.84
N ARG A 271 2.59 -2.05 -4.57
CA ARG A 271 3.75 -2.50 -5.34
C ARG A 271 3.90 -4.01 -5.28
N THR A 272 4.30 -4.60 -6.43
CA THR A 272 4.84 -5.96 -6.52
C THR A 272 6.18 -5.95 -7.23
N ASP A 273 6.94 -7.02 -7.10
CA ASP A 273 8.27 -7.21 -7.66
C ASP A 273 8.35 -8.55 -8.45
N ARG A 274 7.26 -8.91 -9.14
CA ARG A 274 7.10 -10.18 -9.86
C ARG A 274 8.04 -10.33 -11.05
N HIS A 275 8.32 -9.21 -11.71
CA HIS A 275 9.15 -9.17 -12.92
C HIS A 275 10.61 -8.81 -12.62
N ARG A 276 11.06 -8.99 -11.37
CA ARG A 276 12.45 -8.78 -10.98
C ARG A 276 13.36 -9.86 -11.53
N LEU A 277 14.58 -9.46 -11.86
CA LEU A 277 15.62 -10.37 -12.32
C LEU A 277 16.15 -11.25 -11.17
N PRO A 278 16.71 -12.44 -11.46
CA PRO A 278 17.21 -13.34 -10.44
C PRO A 278 18.24 -12.69 -9.50
N THR A 279 19.08 -11.78 -10.00
CA THR A 279 20.06 -11.05 -9.19
C THR A 279 19.40 -10.14 -8.16
N GLU A 280 18.25 -9.51 -8.50
CA GLU A 280 17.49 -8.69 -7.55
C GLU A 280 16.84 -9.54 -6.46
N VAL A 281 16.32 -10.72 -6.82
CA VAL A 281 15.77 -11.68 -5.86
C VAL A 281 16.84 -12.17 -4.90
N ASP A 282 18.00 -12.56 -5.43
CA ASP A 282 19.16 -13.01 -4.64
C ASP A 282 19.64 -11.91 -3.68
N PHE A 283 19.76 -10.68 -4.15
CA PHE A 283 20.13 -9.54 -3.32
C PHE A 283 19.08 -9.23 -2.25
N ALA A 284 17.79 -9.23 -2.64
CA ALA A 284 16.70 -8.92 -1.73
C ALA A 284 16.66 -9.89 -0.55
N PHE A 285 16.65 -11.19 -0.80
CA PHE A 285 16.52 -12.20 0.24
C PHE A 285 17.85 -12.60 0.87
N GLY A 286 18.95 -12.53 0.11
CA GLY A 286 20.28 -12.87 0.64
C GLY A 286 20.90 -11.79 1.53
N TRP A 287 20.48 -10.53 1.38
CA TRP A 287 21.07 -9.44 2.17
C TRP A 287 20.10 -8.34 2.59
N GLN A 288 19.31 -7.78 1.66
CA GLN A 288 18.56 -6.52 1.92
C GLN A 288 17.46 -6.73 2.96
N GLN A 289 16.55 -7.68 2.76
CA GLN A 289 15.44 -7.93 3.67
C GLN A 289 15.89 -8.42 5.05
N PRO A 290 16.84 -9.38 5.18
CA PRO A 290 17.38 -9.76 6.49
C PRO A 290 18.00 -8.59 7.24
N THR A 291 18.74 -7.71 6.54
CA THR A 291 19.37 -6.53 7.16
C THR A 291 18.30 -5.50 7.58
N GLN A 292 17.28 -5.25 6.74
CA GLN A 292 16.17 -4.36 7.08
C GLN A 292 15.38 -4.89 8.28
N ALA A 293 15.09 -6.19 8.32
CA ALA A 293 14.38 -6.81 9.44
C ALA A 293 15.19 -6.66 10.75
N ARG A 294 16.51 -6.90 10.72
CA ARG A 294 17.37 -6.69 11.89
C ARG A 294 17.30 -5.25 12.39
N VAL A 295 17.52 -4.28 11.50
CA VAL A 295 17.49 -2.85 11.84
C VAL A 295 16.14 -2.41 12.38
N MET A 296 15.04 -2.92 11.80
CA MET A 296 13.69 -2.65 12.28
C MET A 296 13.42 -3.27 13.65
N GLY A 297 13.86 -4.50 13.88
CA GLY A 297 13.75 -5.17 15.18
C GLY A 297 14.45 -4.36 16.27
N GLU A 298 15.70 -3.95 16.02
CA GLU A 298 16.44 -3.07 16.93
C GLU A 298 15.71 -1.75 17.19
N ALA A 299 15.15 -1.11 16.16
CA ALA A 299 14.38 0.12 16.32
C ALA A 299 13.12 -0.08 17.16
N ILE A 300 12.40 -1.18 16.96
CA ILE A 300 11.21 -1.54 17.75
C ILE A 300 11.58 -1.71 19.23
N ASP A 301 12.66 -2.45 19.53
CA ASP A 301 13.08 -2.68 20.91
C ASP A 301 13.53 -1.40 21.59
N LEU A 302 14.28 -0.54 20.89
CA LEU A 302 14.67 0.77 21.39
C LEU A 302 13.48 1.68 21.68
N ILE A 303 12.49 1.75 20.79
CA ILE A 303 11.27 2.54 21.01
C ILE A 303 10.53 2.01 22.24
N LYS A 304 10.33 0.70 22.36
CA LYS A 304 9.69 0.09 23.54
C LYS A 304 10.41 0.45 24.84
N ALA A 305 11.73 0.31 24.86
CA ALA A 305 12.52 0.61 26.03
C ALA A 305 12.48 2.08 26.43
N GLU A 306 12.60 3.00 25.45
CA GLU A 306 12.63 4.43 25.70
C GLU A 306 11.26 5.00 26.06
N THR A 307 10.16 4.38 25.62
CA THR A 307 8.81 4.87 25.91
C THR A 307 8.17 4.19 27.12
N ALA A 308 8.76 3.13 27.65
CA ALA A 308 8.21 2.38 28.78
C ALA A 308 7.92 3.28 29.99
N GLY A 309 6.65 3.28 30.44
CA GLY A 309 6.20 4.10 31.56
C GLY A 309 6.08 5.62 31.27
N ARG A 310 6.32 6.05 30.03
CA ARG A 310 6.16 7.43 29.58
C ARG A 310 4.98 7.54 28.63
N ARG A 311 3.78 7.70 29.21
CA ARG A 311 2.53 7.67 28.41
C ARG A 311 2.50 8.61 27.21
N ASP A 312 3.07 9.82 27.32
CA ASP A 312 3.17 10.76 26.19
C ASP A 312 4.06 10.21 25.07
N GLY A 313 5.21 9.63 25.42
CA GLY A 313 6.10 8.96 24.46
C GLY A 313 5.43 7.77 23.76
N GLU A 314 4.73 6.92 24.52
CA GLU A 314 3.96 5.79 23.96
C GLU A 314 2.94 6.27 22.93
N ILE A 315 2.15 7.31 23.24
CA ILE A 315 1.14 7.88 22.33
C ILE A 315 1.80 8.45 21.07
N LYS A 316 2.87 9.24 21.22
CA LYS A 316 3.59 9.85 20.09
C LYS A 316 4.21 8.83 19.17
N MET A 317 4.72 7.72 19.72
CA MET A 317 5.38 6.67 18.93
C MET A 317 4.44 5.58 18.44
N ALA A 318 3.18 5.55 18.87
CA ALA A 318 2.25 4.45 18.58
C ALA A 318 2.09 4.16 17.07
N ALA A 319 1.87 5.19 16.24
CA ALA A 319 1.71 5.01 14.81
C ALA A 319 3.01 4.51 14.12
N ARG A 320 4.18 5.03 14.55
CA ARG A 320 5.49 4.57 14.05
C ARG A 320 5.75 3.13 14.45
N MET A 321 5.43 2.78 15.69
CA MET A 321 5.56 1.42 16.21
C MET A 321 4.72 0.43 15.42
N GLN A 322 3.43 0.73 15.21
CA GLN A 322 2.53 -0.11 14.42
C GLN A 322 3.05 -0.31 12.99
N GLY A 323 3.50 0.74 12.33
CA GLY A 323 4.08 0.63 10.99
C GLY A 323 5.33 -0.23 10.94
N LEU A 324 6.26 -0.06 11.91
CA LEU A 324 7.48 -0.86 11.99
C LEU A 324 7.18 -2.33 12.28
N GLN A 325 6.29 -2.63 13.24
CA GLN A 325 5.91 -4.01 13.59
C GLN A 325 5.25 -4.73 12.41
N ASN A 326 4.31 -4.07 11.73
CA ASN A 326 3.64 -4.64 10.56
C ASN A 326 4.63 -4.97 9.44
N TYR A 327 5.53 -4.04 9.10
CA TYR A 327 6.50 -4.27 8.03
C TYR A 327 7.60 -5.27 8.44
N TYR A 328 8.03 -5.24 9.70
CA TYR A 328 8.95 -6.24 10.27
C TYR A 328 8.41 -7.67 10.14
N LYS A 329 7.16 -7.87 10.54
CA LYS A 329 6.47 -9.18 10.43
C LYS A 329 6.28 -9.60 8.97
N ASN A 330 5.97 -8.66 8.09
CA ASN A 330 5.90 -8.90 6.64
C ASN A 330 7.25 -9.38 6.09
N LEU A 331 8.37 -8.71 6.42
CA LEU A 331 9.71 -9.12 5.99
C LEU A 331 10.07 -10.51 6.52
N GLN A 332 9.74 -10.81 7.77
CA GLN A 332 9.97 -12.15 8.35
C GLN A 332 9.14 -13.22 7.61
N GLY A 333 7.88 -12.95 7.30
CA GLY A 333 7.03 -13.86 6.55
C GLY A 333 7.53 -14.09 5.12
N GLN A 334 7.98 -13.04 4.44
CA GLN A 334 8.59 -13.16 3.12
C GLN A 334 9.86 -14.01 3.17
N GLN A 335 10.76 -13.75 4.14
CA GLN A 335 12.00 -14.51 4.28
C GLN A 335 11.72 -15.99 4.58
N GLN A 336 10.82 -16.27 5.52
CA GLN A 336 10.44 -17.64 5.87
C GLN A 336 9.86 -18.41 4.67
N SER A 337 9.02 -17.76 3.88
CA SER A 337 8.42 -18.36 2.69
C SER A 337 9.44 -18.54 1.58
N TYR A 338 10.40 -17.63 1.44
CA TYR A 338 11.48 -17.72 0.48
C TYR A 338 12.43 -18.87 0.83
N ASP A 339 12.88 -19.00 2.09
CA ASP A 339 13.81 -20.02 2.56
C ASP A 339 13.28 -21.45 2.34
N GLY A 340 11.95 -21.63 2.38
CA GLY A 340 11.29 -22.91 2.12
C GLY A 340 10.91 -23.15 0.66
N SER A 341 11.36 -22.29 -0.30
CA SER A 341 10.90 -22.29 -1.69
C SER A 341 12.00 -22.50 -2.71
N ASP A 342 11.60 -22.73 -3.95
CA ASP A 342 12.47 -22.78 -5.14
C ASP A 342 12.42 -21.48 -5.99
N ILE A 343 11.93 -20.36 -5.42
CA ILE A 343 11.68 -19.11 -6.14
C ILE A 343 12.89 -18.65 -6.95
N LEU A 344 14.09 -18.59 -6.32
CA LEU A 344 15.29 -18.16 -7.03
C LEU A 344 15.66 -19.10 -8.18
N ALA A 345 15.52 -20.41 -7.97
CA ALA A 345 15.81 -21.41 -9.01
C ALA A 345 14.82 -21.27 -10.20
N ARG A 346 13.54 -21.08 -9.90
CA ARG A 346 12.51 -20.82 -10.94
C ARG A 346 12.79 -19.54 -11.70
N LYS A 347 13.09 -18.44 -11.00
CA LYS A 347 13.45 -17.15 -11.63
C LYS A 347 14.68 -17.25 -12.52
N LYS A 348 15.73 -17.98 -12.07
CA LYS A 348 16.91 -18.26 -12.90
C LYS A 348 16.53 -19.04 -14.17
N ALA A 349 15.75 -20.11 -14.02
CA ALA A 349 15.31 -20.93 -15.16
C ALA A 349 14.45 -20.14 -16.15
N GLU A 350 13.54 -19.30 -15.68
CA GLU A 350 12.72 -18.42 -16.54
C GLU A 350 13.57 -17.40 -17.29
N PHE A 351 14.50 -16.75 -16.60
CA PHE A 351 15.40 -15.77 -17.21
C PHE A 351 16.36 -16.42 -18.22
N ASP A 352 16.83 -17.64 -17.95
CA ASP A 352 17.67 -18.38 -18.89
C ASP A 352 16.89 -18.78 -20.17
N LYS A 353 15.62 -19.15 -20.03
CA LYS A 353 14.72 -19.38 -21.18
C LYS A 353 14.54 -18.09 -22.02
N LEU A 354 14.32 -16.96 -21.37
CA LEU A 354 14.23 -15.66 -22.03
C LEU A 354 15.53 -15.33 -22.77
N ARG A 355 16.69 -15.49 -22.13
CA ARG A 355 18.01 -15.27 -22.74
C ARG A 355 18.26 -16.20 -23.92
N ALA A 356 17.90 -17.46 -23.80
CA ALA A 356 18.00 -18.44 -24.89
C ALA A 356 17.12 -18.03 -26.08
N TRP A 357 15.88 -17.58 -25.81
CA TRP A 357 14.96 -17.11 -26.85
C TRP A 357 15.49 -15.83 -27.54
N VAL A 358 16.04 -14.87 -26.78
CA VAL A 358 16.67 -13.66 -27.32
C VAL A 358 17.85 -14.05 -28.23
N ASN A 359 18.74 -14.90 -27.76
CA ASN A 359 19.95 -15.32 -28.49
C ASN A 359 19.66 -16.27 -29.66
N GLY A 360 18.50 -16.92 -29.69
CA GLY A 360 18.08 -17.87 -30.72
C GLY A 360 17.71 -17.23 -32.07
N SER A 361 17.75 -15.90 -32.22
CA SER A 361 17.52 -15.17 -33.45
C SER A 361 18.45 -13.95 -33.52
N PRO A 362 19.15 -13.73 -34.65
CA PRO A 362 19.95 -12.51 -34.87
C PRO A 362 19.14 -11.23 -34.69
N GLU A 363 17.90 -11.20 -35.16
CA GLU A 363 16.99 -10.06 -35.04
C GLU A 363 16.64 -9.79 -33.57
N ARG A 364 16.23 -10.81 -32.80
CA ARG A 364 15.92 -10.65 -31.37
C ARG A 364 17.16 -10.25 -30.58
N LYS A 365 18.32 -10.84 -30.87
CA LYS A 365 19.58 -10.47 -30.25
C LYS A 365 19.95 -9.00 -30.52
N ALA A 366 19.77 -8.52 -31.75
CA ALA A 366 20.01 -7.13 -32.11
C ALA A 366 19.04 -6.17 -31.38
N ARG A 367 17.78 -6.61 -31.19
CA ARG A 367 16.74 -5.79 -30.57
C ARG A 367 16.84 -5.74 -29.03
N TYR A 368 17.17 -6.84 -28.33
CA TYR A 368 17.06 -6.95 -26.89
C TYR A 368 18.37 -7.27 -26.17
N GLY A 369 19.37 -7.81 -26.89
CA GLY A 369 20.56 -8.39 -26.26
C GLY A 369 21.38 -7.39 -25.43
N ALA A 370 21.49 -6.14 -25.92
CA ALA A 370 22.21 -5.08 -25.20
C ALA A 370 21.53 -4.70 -23.88
N ASP A 371 20.19 -4.56 -23.88
CA ASP A 371 19.42 -4.19 -22.71
C ASP A 371 19.44 -5.29 -21.63
N VAL A 372 19.31 -6.55 -22.07
CA VAL A 372 19.39 -7.72 -21.17
C VAL A 372 20.76 -7.82 -20.50
N ALA A 373 21.83 -7.53 -21.23
CA ALA A 373 23.20 -7.53 -20.68
C ALA A 373 23.44 -6.32 -19.75
N ALA A 374 22.98 -5.13 -20.14
CA ALA A 374 23.17 -3.91 -19.35
C ALA A 374 22.43 -3.96 -18.00
N ALA A 375 21.25 -4.53 -17.97
CA ALA A 375 20.45 -4.61 -16.73
C ALA A 375 21.23 -5.28 -15.60
N GLN A 376 21.96 -6.36 -15.86
CA GLN A 376 22.69 -7.09 -14.82
C GLN A 376 23.85 -6.27 -14.21
N SER A 377 24.62 -5.55 -15.04
CA SER A 377 25.76 -4.74 -14.54
C SER A 377 25.27 -3.51 -13.76
N LEU A 378 24.19 -2.87 -14.22
CA LEU A 378 23.60 -1.71 -13.54
C LEU A 378 22.95 -2.08 -12.20
N LEU A 379 22.44 -3.30 -12.07
CA LEU A 379 21.92 -3.80 -10.80
C LEU A 379 23.03 -3.96 -9.77
N ALA A 380 24.20 -4.46 -10.13
CA ALA A 380 25.33 -4.56 -9.20
C ALA A 380 25.76 -3.18 -8.64
N GLU A 381 25.71 -2.13 -9.49
CA GLU A 381 25.93 -0.75 -9.03
C GLU A 381 24.82 -0.29 -8.06
N ARG A 382 23.57 -0.58 -8.34
CA ARG A 382 22.42 -0.27 -7.46
C ARG A 382 22.54 -0.97 -6.12
N GLU A 383 22.95 -2.24 -6.08
CA GLU A 383 23.17 -3.02 -4.86
C GLU A 383 24.23 -2.38 -3.97
N ALA A 384 25.36 -1.95 -4.55
CA ALA A 384 26.43 -1.30 -3.79
C ALA A 384 25.95 0.00 -3.11
N ILE A 385 25.16 0.82 -3.83
CA ILE A 385 24.53 2.03 -3.26
C ILE A 385 23.56 1.68 -2.14
N THR A 386 22.69 0.69 -2.34
CA THR A 386 21.70 0.27 -1.33
C THR A 386 22.39 -0.21 -0.04
N ARG A 387 23.52 -0.94 -0.16
CA ARG A 387 24.31 -1.37 1.01
C ARG A 387 24.85 -0.18 1.80
N ALA A 388 25.37 0.82 1.12
CA ALA A 388 25.95 2.01 1.75
C ALA A 388 24.91 2.89 2.47
N GLU A 389 23.68 2.95 1.96
CA GLU A 389 22.67 3.91 2.39
C GLU A 389 21.54 3.33 3.27
N LEU A 390 21.54 2.02 3.53
CA LEU A 390 20.42 1.36 4.25
C LEU A 390 20.17 1.96 5.64
N LEU A 391 21.20 2.34 6.37
CA LEU A 391 21.08 2.91 7.72
C LEU A 391 20.61 4.38 7.72
N ALA A 392 20.68 5.08 6.59
CA ALA A 392 20.40 6.51 6.49
C ALA A 392 19.04 6.92 7.07
N ASN A 393 18.01 6.10 6.83
CA ASN A 393 16.65 6.37 7.28
C ASN A 393 16.45 6.22 8.81
N PHE A 394 17.32 5.46 9.47
CA PHE A 394 17.22 5.20 10.90
C PHE A 394 18.14 6.10 11.74
N MET A 395 19.27 6.52 11.17
CA MET A 395 20.25 7.37 11.85
C MET A 395 19.93 8.87 11.74
N THR A 396 19.00 9.28 10.87
CA THR A 396 18.69 10.70 10.64
C THR A 396 17.64 11.19 11.65
N PRO A 397 17.95 12.17 12.52
CA PRO A 397 16.98 12.79 13.42
C PRO A 397 15.76 13.35 12.68
N ALA A 398 14.59 13.25 13.29
CA ALA A 398 13.35 13.78 12.72
C ALA A 398 13.43 15.29 12.47
N LEU A 399 14.08 16.05 13.39
CA LEU A 399 14.25 17.49 13.22
C LEU A 399 15.22 17.84 12.07
N LEU A 400 16.26 17.05 11.84
CA LEU A 400 17.13 17.23 10.67
C LEU A 400 16.39 16.92 9.36
N THR A 401 15.58 15.86 9.34
CA THR A 401 14.71 15.56 8.21
C THR A 401 13.76 16.71 7.91
N SER A 402 13.15 17.30 8.95
CA SER A 402 12.32 18.49 8.84
C SER A 402 13.10 19.69 8.27
N ALA A 403 14.29 19.99 8.82
CA ALA A 403 15.14 21.09 8.38
C ALA A 403 15.55 20.95 6.89
N ARG A 404 15.97 19.74 6.46
CA ARG A 404 16.31 19.46 5.06
C ARG A 404 15.10 19.66 4.14
N GLN A 405 13.92 19.23 4.55
CA GLN A 405 12.69 19.45 3.78
C GLN A 405 12.34 20.94 3.67
N LEU A 406 12.40 21.69 4.79
CA LEU A 406 12.14 23.12 4.80
C LEU A 406 13.12 23.89 3.91
N TYR A 407 14.42 23.57 3.99
CA TYR A 407 15.43 24.21 3.15
C TYR A 407 15.24 23.89 1.66
N LEU A 408 14.88 22.64 1.34
CA LEU A 408 14.58 22.26 -0.04
C LEU A 408 13.32 22.97 -0.56
N VAL A 409 12.29 23.18 0.29
CA VAL A 409 11.12 24.02 -0.08
C VAL A 409 11.57 25.43 -0.42
N ALA A 410 12.46 26.06 0.36
CA ALA A 410 12.97 27.40 0.08
C ALA A 410 13.75 27.45 -1.25
N GLN A 411 14.60 26.46 -1.53
CA GLN A 411 15.36 26.34 -2.76
C GLN A 411 14.45 26.17 -3.98
N GLU A 412 13.43 25.32 -3.88
CA GLU A 412 12.51 25.04 -4.97
C GLU A 412 11.56 26.23 -5.23
N ARG A 413 11.10 26.93 -4.18
CA ARG A 413 10.27 28.13 -4.33
C ARG A 413 10.99 29.29 -5.01
N ALA A 414 12.31 29.33 -4.98
CA ALA A 414 13.10 30.30 -5.75
C ALA A 414 13.04 30.08 -7.28
N LYS A 415 12.50 28.94 -7.75
CA LYS A 415 12.36 28.59 -9.16
C LYS A 415 10.91 28.79 -9.62
N PRO A 416 10.69 29.01 -10.93
CA PRO A 416 9.36 28.88 -11.54
C PRO A 416 8.74 27.50 -11.23
N ASP A 417 7.43 27.44 -11.03
CA ASP A 417 6.75 26.22 -10.58
C ASP A 417 7.01 24.99 -11.48
N ALA A 418 7.03 25.20 -12.79
CA ALA A 418 7.32 24.15 -13.78
C ALA A 418 8.76 23.58 -13.69
N GLU A 419 9.70 24.35 -13.14
CA GLU A 419 11.10 23.95 -12.98
C GLU A 419 11.37 23.30 -11.61
N ARG A 420 10.43 23.44 -10.65
CA ARG A 420 10.58 22.87 -9.33
C ARG A 420 10.63 21.35 -9.40
N LYS A 421 11.36 20.75 -8.47
CA LYS A 421 11.39 19.30 -8.27
C LYS A 421 9.97 18.76 -8.09
N SER A 422 9.69 17.59 -8.65
CA SER A 422 8.42 16.88 -8.40
C SER A 422 8.23 16.66 -6.88
N GLY A 423 7.03 16.94 -6.37
CA GLY A 423 6.71 16.92 -4.94
C GLY A 423 6.97 18.25 -4.19
N TYR A 424 7.50 19.28 -4.88
CA TYR A 424 7.75 20.65 -4.35
C TYR A 424 7.08 21.75 -5.18
N GLN A 425 6.24 21.37 -6.13
CA GLN A 425 5.44 22.31 -6.89
C GLN A 425 4.32 22.90 -6.02
N GLU A 426 3.71 24.01 -6.46
CA GLU A 426 2.63 24.67 -5.72
C GLU A 426 1.51 23.70 -5.31
N ARG A 427 1.19 22.75 -6.18
CA ARG A 427 0.23 21.67 -5.93
C ARG A 427 0.59 20.78 -4.73
N ASP A 428 1.86 20.72 -4.32
CA ASP A 428 2.37 19.82 -3.28
C ASP A 428 2.58 20.51 -1.92
N LEU A 429 2.66 21.84 -1.90
CA LEU A 429 2.90 22.63 -0.69
C LEU A 429 1.90 22.37 0.45
N PRO A 430 0.59 22.17 0.21
CA PRO A 430 -0.35 21.85 1.29
C PRO A 430 0.03 20.56 2.04
N ARG A 431 0.51 19.54 1.33
CA ARG A 431 0.97 18.28 1.95
C ARG A 431 2.24 18.48 2.77
N LEU A 432 3.21 19.25 2.25
CA LEU A 432 4.44 19.57 2.95
C LEU A 432 4.15 20.39 4.23
N ARG A 433 3.24 21.35 4.15
CA ARG A 433 2.76 22.15 5.29
C ARG A 433 2.11 21.26 6.36
N ALA A 434 1.21 20.37 5.97
CA ALA A 434 0.56 19.44 6.88
C ALA A 434 1.56 18.51 7.59
N ALA A 435 2.61 18.05 6.90
CA ALA A 435 3.67 17.22 7.48
C ALA A 435 4.43 17.98 8.58
N GLN A 436 4.77 19.25 8.35
CA GLN A 436 5.43 20.10 9.35
C GLN A 436 4.51 20.42 10.54
N GLN A 437 3.23 20.65 10.26
CA GLN A 437 2.24 20.98 11.30
C GLN A 437 1.95 19.81 12.24
N THR A 438 2.05 18.58 11.75
CA THR A 438 1.69 17.39 12.54
C THR A 438 2.89 16.63 13.13
N LEU A 439 4.12 17.14 12.95
CA LEU A 439 5.33 16.46 13.41
C LEU A 439 5.34 16.23 14.92
N ASP A 440 4.93 17.22 15.73
CA ASP A 440 4.89 17.17 17.19
C ASP A 440 4.02 16.03 17.75
N ARG A 441 3.03 15.57 16.99
CA ARG A 441 2.18 14.42 17.36
C ARG A 441 2.86 13.05 17.16
N ARG A 442 4.02 13.03 16.50
CA ARG A 442 4.78 11.83 16.14
C ARG A 442 6.26 11.93 16.52
N TYR A 443 6.62 12.94 17.30
CA TYR A 443 7.98 13.24 17.71
C TYR A 443 8.13 13.15 19.22
N ASP A 444 9.00 12.26 19.66
CA ASP A 444 9.48 12.12 21.03
C ASP A 444 11.00 12.29 21.01
N GLU A 445 11.51 13.38 21.56
CA GLU A 445 12.93 13.76 21.47
C GLU A 445 13.86 12.70 22.05
N GLN A 446 13.51 12.13 23.20
CA GLN A 446 14.34 11.12 23.86
C GLN A 446 14.48 9.89 22.98
N THR A 447 13.39 9.40 22.42
CA THR A 447 13.36 8.25 21.50
C THR A 447 14.10 8.57 20.20
N ASP A 448 13.91 9.77 19.63
CA ASP A 448 14.57 10.19 18.40
C ASP A 448 16.10 10.21 18.54
N LYS A 449 16.60 10.82 19.63
CA LYS A 449 18.04 10.82 19.99
C LYS A 449 18.59 9.41 20.17
N ARG A 450 17.83 8.53 20.84
CA ARG A 450 18.26 7.15 21.11
C ARG A 450 18.41 6.37 19.83
N LEU A 451 17.42 6.45 18.92
CA LEU A 451 17.50 5.82 17.61
C LEU A 451 18.67 6.36 16.79
N ALA A 452 18.78 7.69 16.70
CA ALA A 452 19.84 8.33 15.93
C ALA A 452 21.24 7.93 16.45
N SER A 453 21.48 7.98 17.78
CA SER A 453 22.79 7.60 18.34
C SER A 453 23.16 6.16 18.07
N HIS A 454 22.21 5.24 18.22
CA HIS A 454 22.42 3.80 17.98
C HIS A 454 22.80 3.50 16.53
N PHE A 455 22.03 4.02 15.58
CA PHE A 455 22.28 3.74 14.16
C PHE A 455 23.45 4.56 13.58
N LEU A 456 23.77 5.75 14.13
CA LEU A 456 25.00 6.47 13.82
C LEU A 456 26.24 5.71 14.29
N ALA A 457 26.20 5.07 15.46
CA ALA A 457 27.30 4.23 15.91
C ALA A 457 27.55 3.04 14.97
N GLN A 458 26.49 2.37 14.53
CA GLN A 458 26.58 1.30 13.52
C GLN A 458 27.09 1.81 12.16
N TYR A 459 26.65 3.02 11.76
CA TYR A 459 27.13 3.63 10.52
C TYR A 459 28.62 3.95 10.59
N LEU A 460 29.09 4.60 11.66
CA LEU A 460 30.50 4.97 11.85
C LEU A 460 31.43 3.77 12.07
N ALA A 461 30.89 2.61 12.42
CA ALA A 461 31.65 1.35 12.53
C ALA A 461 31.90 0.69 11.17
N GLN A 462 31.27 1.17 10.08
CA GLN A 462 31.54 0.66 8.74
C GLN A 462 32.92 1.08 8.23
N PRO A 463 33.47 0.42 7.19
CA PRO A 463 34.72 0.83 6.58
C PRO A 463 34.71 2.31 6.18
N ALA A 464 35.76 3.05 6.51
CA ALA A 464 35.82 4.50 6.32
C ALA A 464 35.56 4.96 4.86
N ASN A 465 35.92 4.13 3.89
CA ASN A 465 35.68 4.41 2.45
C ASN A 465 34.20 4.23 2.03
N THR A 466 33.35 3.71 2.90
CA THR A 466 31.89 3.59 2.65
C THR A 466 31.09 4.71 3.31
N LEU A 467 31.71 5.48 4.21
CA LEU A 467 31.06 6.59 4.89
C LEU A 467 30.94 7.81 3.96
N ASN A 468 29.82 8.52 4.10
CA ASN A 468 29.66 9.84 3.45
C ASN A 468 30.28 10.92 4.37
N PRO A 469 31.41 11.59 3.96
CA PRO A 469 32.06 12.57 4.81
C PRO A 469 31.17 13.77 5.15
N ALA A 470 30.31 14.21 4.22
CA ALA A 470 29.39 15.32 4.45
C ALA A 470 28.42 15.04 5.62
N TRP A 471 27.98 13.80 5.76
CA TRP A 471 27.12 13.42 6.89
C TRP A 471 27.87 13.40 8.21
N VAL A 472 29.09 12.84 8.22
CA VAL A 472 29.95 12.82 9.41
C VAL A 472 30.24 14.24 9.90
N ASP A 473 30.57 15.14 8.97
CA ASP A 473 30.87 16.55 9.26
C ASP A 473 29.63 17.32 9.73
N ALA A 474 28.46 17.12 9.09
CA ALA A 474 27.21 17.79 9.45
C ALA A 474 26.73 17.46 10.87
N TYR A 475 27.02 16.27 11.36
CA TYR A 475 26.75 15.90 12.75
C TYR A 475 27.88 16.31 13.71
N GLY A 476 29.02 16.79 13.22
CA GLY A 476 30.21 17.07 14.02
C GLY A 476 30.81 15.82 14.65
N LEU A 477 30.72 14.70 13.94
CA LEU A 477 31.18 13.38 14.41
C LEU A 477 32.57 13.03 13.85
N LYS A 478 33.14 11.96 14.34
CA LYS A 478 34.40 11.37 13.86
C LYS A 478 34.24 9.85 13.76
N THR A 479 34.92 9.25 12.81
CA THR A 479 34.99 7.79 12.69
C THR A 479 35.47 7.15 14.00
N GLY A 480 34.85 6.05 14.41
CA GLY A 480 35.23 5.29 15.59
C GLY A 480 34.76 5.83 16.93
N GLN A 481 33.88 6.85 16.93
CA GLN A 481 33.23 7.32 18.16
C GLN A 481 32.26 6.25 18.70
N ASP A 482 32.22 6.12 20.02
CA ASP A 482 31.25 5.27 20.70
C ASP A 482 29.87 5.95 20.78
N GLU A 483 28.85 5.17 21.07
CA GLU A 483 27.46 5.64 21.13
C GLU A 483 27.25 6.76 22.18
N ALA A 484 27.95 6.72 23.32
CA ALA A 484 27.84 7.72 24.37
C ALA A 484 28.36 9.09 23.89
N SER A 485 29.51 9.10 23.20
CA SER A 485 30.09 10.32 22.60
C SER A 485 29.20 10.87 21.48
N ILE A 486 28.61 9.99 20.65
CA ILE A 486 27.64 10.39 19.62
C ILE A 486 26.40 11.01 20.26
N ARG A 487 25.85 10.40 21.31
CA ARG A 487 24.69 10.95 22.05
C ARG A 487 24.98 12.33 22.63
N ALA A 488 26.14 12.51 23.25
CA ALA A 488 26.56 13.84 23.77
C ALA A 488 26.69 14.89 22.67
N GLN A 489 27.08 14.51 21.46
CA GLN A 489 27.13 15.42 20.31
C GLN A 489 25.72 15.74 19.80
N LEU A 490 24.82 14.74 19.72
CA LEU A 490 23.42 14.96 19.38
C LEU A 490 22.73 15.87 20.40
N ASP A 491 22.98 15.71 21.70
CA ASP A 491 22.42 16.60 22.73
C ASP A 491 22.73 18.08 22.45
N LYS A 492 23.94 18.41 21.96
CA LYS A 492 24.29 19.77 21.56
C LYS A 492 23.49 20.25 20.35
N LEU A 493 23.28 19.35 19.32
CA LEU A 493 22.49 19.69 18.14
C LEU A 493 21.03 19.98 18.51
N TYR A 494 20.42 19.13 19.36
CA TYR A 494 19.04 19.33 19.79
C TYR A 494 18.89 20.59 20.69
N ALA A 495 19.81 20.83 21.63
CA ALA A 495 19.81 22.04 22.45
C ALA A 495 20.00 23.31 21.61
N GLY A 496 20.68 23.22 20.48
CA GLY A 496 20.91 24.31 19.54
C GLY A 496 19.78 24.54 18.53
N SER A 497 18.65 23.86 18.65
CA SER A 497 17.55 23.95 17.70
C SER A 497 16.21 24.25 18.36
N LYS A 498 15.39 25.06 17.68
CA LYS A 498 14.00 25.37 18.08
C LYS A 498 12.97 24.66 17.16
N LEU A 499 13.39 23.75 16.30
CA LEU A 499 12.51 23.07 15.34
C LEU A 499 11.56 22.07 15.99
N SER A 500 11.70 21.73 17.27
CA SER A 500 10.69 20.98 18.03
C SER A 500 9.38 21.77 18.18
N ASP A 501 9.41 23.10 18.14
CA ASP A 501 8.24 23.97 18.17
C ASP A 501 7.56 24.02 16.79
N THR A 502 6.25 23.72 16.75
CA THR A 502 5.46 23.73 15.52
C THR A 502 5.36 25.14 14.91
N ALA A 503 5.20 26.19 15.73
CA ALA A 503 5.09 27.56 15.22
C ALA A 503 6.41 28.00 14.55
N VAL A 504 7.56 27.59 15.12
CA VAL A 504 8.87 27.84 14.52
C VAL A 504 9.01 27.11 13.19
N ARG A 505 8.68 25.82 13.12
CA ARG A 505 8.73 25.06 11.85
C ARG A 505 7.83 25.68 10.79
N MET A 506 6.61 26.07 11.15
CA MET A 506 5.66 26.71 10.23
C MET A 506 6.18 28.04 9.71
N ALA A 507 6.85 28.84 10.55
CA ALA A 507 7.46 30.10 10.12
C ALA A 507 8.61 29.88 9.12
N TRP A 508 9.36 28.78 9.23
CA TRP A 508 10.43 28.44 8.28
C TRP A 508 9.92 28.05 6.88
N LEU A 509 8.69 27.59 6.75
CA LEU A 509 8.09 27.30 5.43
C LEU A 509 8.05 28.53 4.51
N ASP A 510 7.97 29.73 5.08
CA ASP A 510 7.82 30.96 4.32
C ASP A 510 9.15 31.74 4.19
N LYS A 511 10.26 31.26 4.78
CA LYS A 511 11.59 31.87 4.69
C LYS A 511 12.24 31.58 3.33
N ASP A 512 13.09 32.50 2.91
CA ASP A 512 13.93 32.36 1.72
C ASP A 512 15.28 31.68 2.02
N VAL A 513 16.01 31.36 0.98
CA VAL A 513 17.32 30.71 1.06
C VAL A 513 18.34 31.51 1.88
N ALA A 514 18.28 32.83 1.81
CA ALA A 514 19.22 33.71 2.54
C ALA A 514 18.99 33.59 4.04
N ALA A 515 17.73 33.56 4.50
CA ALA A 515 17.38 33.38 5.92
C ALA A 515 17.90 32.01 6.44
N PHE A 516 17.80 30.95 5.66
CA PHE A 516 18.35 29.64 6.04
C PHE A 516 19.87 29.67 6.22
N LYS A 517 20.59 30.30 5.26
CA LYS A 517 22.05 30.43 5.32
C LYS A 517 22.54 31.31 6.49
N ALA A 518 21.73 32.25 6.93
CA ALA A 518 22.03 33.14 8.07
C ALA A 518 21.57 32.56 9.41
N SER A 519 20.95 31.38 9.45
CA SER A 519 20.38 30.79 10.64
C SER A 519 21.45 30.28 11.61
N ASP A 520 21.20 30.49 12.92
CA ASP A 520 22.00 29.93 14.02
C ASP A 520 21.46 28.56 14.51
N ASP A 521 20.27 28.14 14.08
CA ASP A 521 19.68 26.85 14.44
C ASP A 521 20.57 25.70 13.96
N ALA A 522 20.90 24.79 14.87
CA ALA A 522 21.88 23.73 14.61
C ALA A 522 21.43 22.76 13.50
N PHE A 523 20.15 22.37 13.46
CA PHE A 523 19.65 21.48 12.41
C PHE A 523 19.46 22.18 11.06
N ILE A 524 19.15 23.47 11.08
CA ILE A 524 19.13 24.26 9.83
C ILE A 524 20.54 24.39 9.26
N LYS A 525 21.55 24.69 10.08
CA LYS A 525 22.95 24.71 9.66
C LYS A 525 23.36 23.37 9.02
N ALA A 526 23.04 22.27 9.69
CA ALA A 526 23.32 20.93 9.17
C ALA A 526 22.60 20.68 7.82
N ALA A 527 21.34 21.09 7.71
CA ALA A 527 20.58 20.95 6.47
C ALA A 527 21.15 21.78 5.32
N VAL A 528 21.63 23.00 5.59
CA VAL A 528 22.33 23.86 4.61
C VAL A 528 23.65 23.23 4.19
N ALA A 529 24.42 22.68 5.13
CA ALA A 529 25.70 22.03 4.84
C ALA A 529 25.56 20.76 3.98
N LEU A 530 24.49 20.01 4.20
CA LEU A 530 24.20 18.75 3.47
C LEU A 530 23.62 18.97 2.07
N TYR A 531 23.13 20.16 1.75
CA TYR A 531 22.35 20.39 0.54
C TYR A 531 23.08 20.01 -0.75
N ASP A 532 24.33 20.42 -0.92
CA ASP A 532 25.08 20.14 -2.14
C ASP A 532 25.38 18.65 -2.28
N ASP A 533 25.65 17.96 -1.18
CA ASP A 533 25.83 16.51 -1.16
C ASP A 533 24.50 15.77 -1.48
N ASP A 534 23.40 16.21 -0.93
CA ASP A 534 22.07 15.67 -1.26
C ASP A 534 21.78 15.81 -2.77
N ARG A 535 22.15 16.93 -3.39
CA ARG A 535 22.00 17.12 -4.86
C ARG A 535 22.94 16.22 -5.64
N ARG A 536 24.17 16.01 -5.17
CA ARG A 536 25.13 15.09 -5.77
C ARG A 536 24.58 13.66 -5.78
N LEU A 537 24.07 13.19 -4.63
CA LEU A 537 23.47 11.87 -4.49
C LEU A 537 22.23 11.73 -5.38
N GLU A 538 21.35 12.71 -5.41
CA GLU A 538 20.19 12.72 -6.30
C GLU A 538 20.58 12.65 -7.78
N ASN A 539 21.60 13.39 -8.19
CA ASN A 539 22.07 13.35 -9.58
C ASN A 539 22.68 11.99 -9.94
N ARG A 540 23.41 11.36 -9.02
CA ARG A 540 23.91 9.98 -9.19
C ARG A 540 22.72 9.00 -9.37
N ASP A 541 21.70 9.12 -8.52
CA ASP A 541 20.53 8.26 -8.59
C ASP A 541 19.72 8.45 -9.86
N LYS A 542 19.61 9.68 -10.36
CA LYS A 542 19.01 9.99 -11.66
C LYS A 542 19.83 9.41 -12.83
N GLU A 543 21.16 9.46 -12.72
CA GLU A 543 22.04 8.88 -13.74
C GLU A 543 21.87 7.36 -13.81
N LEU A 544 21.98 6.68 -12.70
CA LEU A 544 21.80 5.22 -12.64
C LEU A 544 20.34 4.83 -12.95
N GLY A 545 19.37 5.57 -12.41
CA GLY A 545 17.95 5.34 -12.63
C GLY A 545 17.56 5.42 -14.10
N GLY A 546 18.06 6.43 -14.83
CA GLY A 546 17.78 6.56 -16.26
C GLY A 546 18.41 5.47 -17.12
N LYS A 547 19.59 4.98 -16.74
CA LYS A 547 20.23 3.82 -17.39
C LYS A 547 19.44 2.55 -17.13
N LEU A 548 19.09 2.28 -15.85
CA LEU A 548 18.30 1.13 -15.46
C LEU A 548 16.92 1.12 -16.12
N GLN A 549 16.20 2.24 -16.12
CA GLN A 549 14.89 2.32 -16.75
C GLN A 549 14.93 1.98 -18.23
N LYS A 550 15.97 2.46 -18.95
CA LYS A 550 16.15 2.12 -20.37
C LYS A 550 16.38 0.63 -20.58
N ALA A 551 17.29 0.04 -19.81
CA ALA A 551 17.60 -1.39 -19.89
C ALA A 551 16.39 -2.26 -19.48
N TYR A 552 15.69 -1.88 -18.41
CA TYR A 552 14.49 -2.58 -17.94
C TYR A 552 13.35 -2.54 -18.98
N ALA A 553 13.11 -1.41 -19.62
CA ALA A 553 12.11 -1.31 -20.68
C ALA A 553 12.39 -2.33 -21.81
N GLY A 554 13.67 -2.49 -22.19
CA GLY A 554 14.07 -3.51 -23.16
C GLY A 554 13.88 -4.95 -22.67
N VAL A 555 14.23 -5.24 -21.41
CA VAL A 555 14.00 -6.56 -20.78
C VAL A 555 12.50 -6.88 -20.71
N GLN A 556 11.67 -5.93 -20.27
CA GLN A 556 10.23 -6.09 -20.19
C GLN A 556 9.59 -6.30 -21.57
N GLN A 557 10.04 -5.59 -22.59
CA GLN A 557 9.58 -5.81 -23.95
C GLN A 557 9.96 -7.22 -24.46
N ALA A 558 11.19 -7.67 -24.20
CA ALA A 558 11.62 -9.02 -24.53
C ALA A 558 10.76 -10.08 -23.83
N MET A 559 10.43 -9.88 -22.57
CA MET A 559 9.56 -10.77 -21.79
C MET A 559 8.14 -10.80 -22.38
N ILE A 560 7.54 -9.64 -22.66
CA ILE A 560 6.20 -9.55 -23.27
C ILE A 560 6.16 -10.30 -24.60
N ASP A 561 7.15 -10.06 -25.48
CA ASP A 561 7.21 -10.68 -26.81
C ASP A 561 7.49 -12.20 -26.71
N TYR A 562 8.28 -12.64 -25.72
CA TYR A 562 8.51 -14.06 -25.43
C TYR A 562 7.21 -14.76 -25.04
N HIS A 563 6.46 -14.20 -24.07
CA HIS A 563 5.18 -14.75 -23.64
C HIS A 563 4.11 -14.68 -24.73
N ALA A 564 4.05 -13.58 -25.48
CA ALA A 564 3.15 -13.44 -26.63
C ALA A 564 3.41 -14.50 -27.71
N SER A 565 4.68 -14.88 -27.95
CA SER A 565 5.03 -15.97 -28.88
C SER A 565 4.48 -17.35 -28.46
N ARG A 566 4.04 -17.47 -27.20
CA ARG A 566 3.44 -18.68 -26.60
C ARG A 566 1.94 -18.53 -26.37
N GLY A 567 1.34 -17.38 -26.75
CA GLY A 567 -0.08 -17.11 -26.52
C GLY A 567 -0.43 -16.73 -25.07
N GLU A 568 0.57 -16.33 -24.28
CA GLU A 568 0.43 -15.98 -22.87
C GLU A 568 0.35 -14.46 -22.72
N ALA A 569 -0.57 -13.96 -21.89
CA ALA A 569 -0.65 -12.55 -21.54
C ALA A 569 0.25 -12.24 -20.33
N VAL A 570 0.80 -11.03 -20.28
CA VAL A 570 1.64 -10.53 -19.17
C VAL A 570 0.96 -9.32 -18.56
N TYR A 571 0.86 -9.29 -17.23
CA TYR A 571 0.42 -8.13 -16.47
C TYR A 571 1.63 -7.34 -15.95
N ALA A 572 1.46 -6.04 -15.71
CA ALA A 572 2.50 -5.22 -15.10
C ALA A 572 2.49 -5.34 -13.58
N ASP A 573 3.66 -5.24 -12.94
CA ASP A 573 3.76 -5.10 -11.49
C ASP A 573 2.83 -3.98 -10.99
N ALA A 574 2.27 -4.17 -9.78
CA ALA A 574 1.44 -3.18 -9.12
C ALA A 574 2.23 -1.88 -8.87
N ASN A 575 1.57 -0.75 -9.01
CA ASN A 575 2.16 0.59 -8.91
C ASN A 575 1.18 1.64 -8.36
N SER A 576 0.30 1.25 -7.45
CA SER A 576 -0.74 2.11 -6.85
C SER A 576 -1.82 2.58 -7.83
N THR A 577 -1.97 1.92 -8.97
CA THR A 577 -3.09 2.14 -9.91
C THR A 577 -4.16 1.06 -9.75
N LEU A 578 -5.38 1.36 -10.21
CA LEU A 578 -6.49 0.41 -10.11
C LEU A 578 -6.18 -0.90 -10.85
N ARG A 579 -6.33 -2.00 -10.14
CA ARG A 579 -6.13 -3.36 -10.64
C ARG A 579 -7.31 -4.25 -10.28
N ILE A 580 -7.44 -5.32 -11.01
CA ILE A 580 -8.43 -6.38 -10.78
C ILE A 580 -7.70 -7.70 -10.66
N SER A 581 -8.01 -8.42 -9.58
CA SER A 581 -7.66 -9.84 -9.42
C SER A 581 -8.94 -10.64 -9.23
N TYR A 582 -8.93 -11.90 -9.59
CA TYR A 582 -10.08 -12.79 -9.44
C TYR A 582 -9.66 -14.18 -8.96
N GLY A 583 -10.62 -14.89 -8.38
CA GLY A 583 -10.38 -16.18 -7.78
C GLY A 583 -11.66 -16.78 -7.23
N LYS A 584 -11.53 -17.63 -6.22
CA LYS A 584 -12.65 -18.32 -5.56
C LYS A 584 -12.54 -18.21 -4.05
N VAL A 585 -13.68 -18.33 -3.39
CA VAL A 585 -13.74 -18.54 -1.93
C VAL A 585 -13.24 -19.95 -1.64
N GLU A 586 -12.06 -20.06 -1.06
CA GLU A 586 -11.40 -21.34 -0.87
C GLU A 586 -10.52 -21.33 0.37
N GLY A 587 -10.67 -22.35 1.20
CA GLY A 587 -9.75 -22.65 2.28
C GLY A 587 -8.41 -23.17 1.77
N ARG A 588 -7.64 -23.80 2.64
CA ARG A 588 -6.35 -24.38 2.28
C ARG A 588 -6.17 -25.74 2.95
N ASN A 589 -5.65 -26.68 2.19
CA ASN A 589 -5.15 -27.95 2.71
C ASN A 589 -3.64 -28.03 2.44
N PRO A 590 -2.79 -27.76 3.43
CA PRO A 590 -1.34 -27.67 3.24
C PRO A 590 -0.65 -29.04 3.06
N GLY A 591 -1.38 -30.15 3.06
CA GLY A 591 -0.83 -31.50 2.90
C GLY A 591 -1.12 -32.44 4.08
N THR A 592 -0.36 -33.55 4.18
CA THR A 592 -0.68 -34.67 5.07
C THR A 592 -0.58 -34.35 6.56
N ASP A 593 0.34 -33.49 6.96
CA ASP A 593 0.58 -33.15 8.39
C ASP A 593 0.12 -31.72 8.77
N GLY A 594 -0.50 -31.00 7.81
CA GLY A 594 -0.97 -29.62 8.05
C GLY A 594 -2.45 -29.57 8.42
N SER A 595 -2.84 -28.55 9.16
CA SER A 595 -4.25 -28.28 9.47
C SER A 595 -4.99 -27.85 8.22
N THR A 596 -6.14 -28.44 7.94
CA THR A 596 -7.06 -27.95 6.92
C THR A 596 -7.70 -26.65 7.37
N TRP A 597 -7.58 -25.60 6.54
CA TRP A 597 -8.24 -24.32 6.78
C TRP A 597 -9.60 -24.32 6.08
N THR A 598 -10.66 -24.19 6.86
CA THR A 598 -11.98 -23.92 6.30
C THR A 598 -12.02 -22.49 5.73
N PRO A 599 -12.81 -22.26 4.66
CA PRO A 599 -12.82 -20.93 4.04
C PRO A 599 -13.53 -19.85 4.88
N PHE A 600 -14.24 -20.19 5.95
CA PHE A 600 -14.96 -19.22 6.78
C PHE A 600 -14.61 -19.37 8.25
N THR A 601 -14.46 -18.23 8.95
CA THR A 601 -14.55 -18.13 10.40
C THR A 601 -15.93 -17.65 10.81
N THR A 602 -16.28 -17.80 12.09
CA THR A 602 -17.62 -17.47 12.59
C THR A 602 -17.57 -16.74 13.92
N LEU A 603 -18.68 -16.16 14.34
CA LEU A 603 -18.83 -15.50 15.64
C LEU A 603 -18.40 -16.37 16.84
N ARG A 604 -18.44 -17.70 16.71
CA ARG A 604 -17.95 -18.61 17.76
C ARG A 604 -16.46 -18.42 18.05
N GLY A 605 -15.67 -18.13 17.02
CA GLY A 605 -14.24 -17.90 17.19
C GLY A 605 -13.93 -16.59 17.94
N ILE A 606 -14.78 -15.56 17.83
CA ILE A 606 -14.66 -14.34 18.66
C ILE A 606 -14.79 -14.71 20.14
N VAL A 607 -15.82 -15.48 20.48
CA VAL A 607 -16.03 -15.92 21.87
C VAL A 607 -14.89 -16.81 22.37
N ALA A 608 -14.40 -17.73 21.52
CA ALA A 608 -13.32 -18.63 21.88
C ALA A 608 -11.97 -17.92 22.10
N LYS A 609 -11.73 -16.83 21.38
CA LYS A 609 -10.50 -16.03 21.49
C LYS A 609 -10.60 -14.90 22.51
N HIS A 610 -11.82 -14.53 22.94
CA HIS A 610 -12.01 -13.43 23.88
C HIS A 610 -11.35 -13.72 25.23
N LYS A 611 -10.53 -12.78 25.70
CA LYS A 611 -9.74 -12.92 26.93
C LYS A 611 -10.05 -11.84 27.99
N GLY A 612 -10.77 -10.79 27.60
CA GLY A 612 -11.09 -9.66 28.49
C GLY A 612 -10.03 -8.56 28.51
N PRO A 613 -10.29 -7.45 29.23
CA PRO A 613 -9.45 -6.25 29.20
C PRO A 613 -8.14 -6.39 29.97
N ASP A 614 -8.03 -7.37 30.86
CA ASP A 614 -6.90 -7.48 31.80
C ASP A 614 -5.72 -8.31 31.27
N GLU A 615 -5.85 -8.88 30.08
CA GLU A 615 -4.73 -9.59 29.43
C GLU A 615 -3.83 -8.64 28.63
N ALA A 616 -2.55 -8.96 28.58
CA ALA A 616 -1.51 -8.16 27.97
C ALA A 616 -1.92 -7.55 26.61
N GLY A 617 -2.15 -6.23 26.60
CA GLY A 617 -2.48 -5.44 25.42
C GLY A 617 -3.98 -5.38 25.06
N GLY A 618 -4.85 -6.20 25.63
CA GLY A 618 -6.30 -6.17 25.33
C GLY A 618 -6.68 -6.51 23.88
N GLU A 619 -5.79 -7.16 23.12
CA GLU A 619 -5.97 -7.43 21.68
C GLU A 619 -7.19 -8.30 21.39
N PHE A 620 -7.55 -9.23 22.31
CA PHE A 620 -8.70 -10.12 22.20
C PHE A 620 -9.88 -9.67 23.10
N ASN A 621 -10.08 -8.38 23.22
CA ASN A 621 -11.14 -7.81 24.04
C ASN A 621 -12.37 -7.41 23.18
N ALA A 622 -13.27 -8.35 22.91
CA ALA A 622 -14.52 -8.07 22.22
C ALA A 622 -15.50 -7.27 23.12
N PRO A 623 -16.29 -6.31 22.56
CA PRO A 623 -17.29 -5.55 23.31
C PRO A 623 -18.33 -6.43 23.99
N ALA A 624 -18.77 -6.03 25.19
CA ALA A 624 -19.76 -6.79 26.00
C ALA A 624 -21.09 -6.97 25.25
N GLU A 625 -21.54 -5.94 24.54
CA GLU A 625 -22.77 -5.96 23.75
C GLU A 625 -22.70 -6.98 22.61
N GLN A 626 -21.53 -7.06 21.93
CA GLN A 626 -21.29 -8.05 20.89
C GLN A 626 -21.33 -9.46 21.46
N LEU A 627 -20.63 -9.71 22.57
CA LEU A 627 -20.61 -11.02 23.23
C LEU A 627 -22.02 -11.42 23.71
N ALA A 628 -22.80 -10.49 24.27
CA ALA A 628 -24.18 -10.73 24.68
C ALA A 628 -25.06 -11.10 23.48
N ALA A 629 -24.94 -10.40 22.34
CA ALA A 629 -25.70 -10.72 21.14
C ALA A 629 -25.32 -12.10 20.56
N ILE A 630 -24.04 -12.46 20.59
CA ILE A 630 -23.55 -13.79 20.15
C ILE A 630 -24.10 -14.89 21.07
N LYS A 631 -24.01 -14.70 22.38
CA LYS A 631 -24.50 -15.65 23.37
C LYS A 631 -26.02 -15.87 23.26
N ALA A 632 -26.76 -14.80 23.00
CA ALA A 632 -28.21 -14.86 22.78
C ALA A 632 -28.58 -15.44 21.39
N ARG A 633 -27.59 -15.76 20.52
CA ARG A 633 -27.78 -16.19 19.12
C ARG A 633 -28.66 -15.23 18.31
N ASN A 634 -28.54 -13.94 18.58
CA ASN A 634 -29.29 -12.92 17.86
C ASN A 634 -28.65 -12.67 16.47
N PHE A 635 -28.77 -13.65 15.56
CA PHE A 635 -28.12 -13.66 14.27
C PHE A 635 -28.99 -13.08 13.14
N GLY A 636 -30.31 -13.02 13.36
CA GLY A 636 -31.26 -12.49 12.39
C GLY A 636 -31.11 -13.12 10.99
N LYS A 637 -31.30 -12.31 9.96
CA LYS A 637 -31.18 -12.74 8.54
C LYS A 637 -29.76 -13.09 8.10
N TYR A 638 -28.75 -12.83 8.93
CA TYR A 638 -27.35 -13.10 8.62
C TYR A 638 -26.89 -14.51 9.04
N TYR A 639 -27.76 -15.29 9.67
CA TYR A 639 -27.51 -16.67 10.05
C TYR A 639 -27.29 -17.55 8.83
N VAL A 640 -26.22 -18.33 8.84
CA VAL A 640 -25.90 -19.33 7.80
C VAL A 640 -26.05 -20.73 8.39
N LYS A 641 -27.05 -21.47 7.93
CA LYS A 641 -27.38 -22.81 8.44
C LYS A 641 -26.19 -23.76 8.40
N GLY A 642 -25.42 -23.79 7.30
CA GLY A 642 -24.26 -24.65 7.13
C GLY A 642 -23.09 -24.35 8.06
N LEU A 643 -23.01 -23.12 8.59
CA LEU A 643 -22.00 -22.69 9.56
C LEU A 643 -22.54 -22.67 11.00
N ASP A 644 -23.84 -22.82 11.18
CA ASP A 644 -24.57 -22.64 12.46
C ASP A 644 -24.21 -21.33 13.17
N SER A 645 -23.93 -20.25 12.41
CA SER A 645 -23.49 -18.96 12.90
C SER A 645 -23.57 -17.89 11.80
N VAL A 646 -23.11 -16.67 12.12
CA VAL A 646 -22.77 -15.64 11.14
C VAL A 646 -21.29 -15.81 10.78
N PRO A 647 -20.90 -15.84 9.48
CA PRO A 647 -19.50 -15.84 9.06
C PRO A 647 -18.86 -14.48 9.38
N VAL A 648 -17.58 -14.47 9.82
CA VAL A 648 -16.85 -13.25 10.17
C VAL A 648 -15.83 -12.88 9.10
N ASN A 649 -14.90 -13.79 8.81
CA ASN A 649 -13.93 -13.61 7.73
C ASN A 649 -13.96 -14.79 6.79
N PHE A 650 -13.47 -14.59 5.56
CA PHE A 650 -13.30 -15.68 4.61
C PHE A 650 -11.97 -15.61 3.88
N LEU A 651 -11.50 -16.78 3.47
CA LEU A 651 -10.33 -16.97 2.62
C LEU A 651 -10.73 -17.01 1.15
N SER A 652 -9.86 -16.46 0.31
CA SER A 652 -9.98 -16.57 -1.14
C SER A 652 -8.62 -16.71 -1.81
N THR A 653 -8.64 -17.21 -3.05
CA THR A 653 -7.42 -17.37 -3.88
C THR A 653 -7.06 -16.11 -4.65
N LEU A 654 -7.54 -14.94 -4.22
CA LEU A 654 -7.25 -13.65 -4.84
C LEU A 654 -5.77 -13.30 -4.72
N ASP A 655 -5.22 -12.79 -5.82
CA ASP A 655 -3.88 -12.24 -5.85
C ASP A 655 -3.91 -10.78 -5.40
N THR A 656 -3.33 -10.48 -4.22
CA THR A 656 -3.44 -9.17 -3.56
C THR A 656 -2.15 -8.78 -2.84
N THR A 657 -1.93 -7.49 -2.65
CA THR A 657 -0.82 -6.93 -1.87
C THR A 657 -1.26 -5.69 -1.10
N GLY A 658 -0.36 -5.11 -0.28
CA GLY A 658 -0.59 -3.86 0.44
C GLY A 658 -1.10 -2.75 -0.49
N GLY A 659 -2.08 -1.96 0.00
CA GLY A 659 -2.84 -0.98 -0.81
C GLY A 659 -4.21 -1.50 -1.25
N ASN A 660 -4.39 -2.82 -1.39
CA ASN A 660 -5.71 -3.43 -1.55
C ASN A 660 -6.58 -3.38 -0.29
N SER A 661 -6.05 -3.01 0.86
CA SER A 661 -6.83 -2.80 2.09
C SER A 661 -8.04 -1.92 1.82
N GLY A 662 -9.25 -2.40 2.18
CA GLY A 662 -10.55 -1.74 1.94
C GLY A 662 -11.12 -1.96 0.54
N SER A 663 -10.43 -2.71 -0.33
CA SER A 663 -10.96 -3.07 -1.64
C SER A 663 -12.24 -3.88 -1.52
N PRO A 664 -13.27 -3.56 -2.33
CA PRO A 664 -14.47 -4.36 -2.39
C PRO A 664 -14.16 -5.74 -2.98
N VAL A 665 -14.58 -6.79 -2.29
CA VAL A 665 -14.67 -8.12 -2.85
C VAL A 665 -16.05 -8.29 -3.46
N LEU A 666 -16.09 -8.55 -4.75
CA LEU A 666 -17.30 -8.59 -5.55
C LEU A 666 -17.61 -10.03 -5.99
N ASN A 667 -18.88 -10.39 -6.00
CA ASN A 667 -19.33 -11.67 -6.55
C ASN A 667 -19.39 -11.63 -8.09
N LYS A 668 -19.85 -12.72 -8.70
CA LYS A 668 -19.99 -12.87 -10.16
C LYS A 668 -20.86 -11.81 -10.83
N ASN A 669 -21.70 -11.10 -10.09
CA ASN A 669 -22.62 -10.06 -10.55
C ASN A 669 -22.12 -8.64 -10.23
N ALA A 670 -20.90 -8.50 -9.70
CA ALA A 670 -20.32 -7.26 -9.17
C ALA A 670 -21.08 -6.67 -7.97
N GLU A 671 -21.70 -7.51 -7.14
CA GLU A 671 -22.27 -7.12 -5.85
C GLU A 671 -21.23 -7.31 -4.74
N LEU A 672 -21.24 -6.42 -3.74
CA LEU A 672 -20.29 -6.43 -2.62
C LEU A 672 -20.59 -7.58 -1.65
N VAL A 673 -19.64 -8.51 -1.51
CA VAL A 673 -19.73 -9.66 -0.59
C VAL A 673 -18.75 -9.55 0.59
N GLY A 674 -17.79 -8.64 0.53
CA GLY A 674 -16.80 -8.45 1.59
C GLY A 674 -15.82 -7.34 1.31
N LEU A 675 -14.91 -7.12 2.25
CA LEU A 675 -13.80 -6.18 2.13
C LEU A 675 -12.50 -6.93 2.34
N LEU A 676 -11.58 -6.78 1.41
CA LEU A 676 -10.22 -7.27 1.58
C LEU A 676 -9.50 -6.45 2.65
N PHE A 677 -8.78 -7.11 3.56
CA PHE A 677 -8.01 -6.38 4.58
C PHE A 677 -6.65 -6.99 4.90
N ASP A 678 -6.42 -8.29 4.60
CA ASP A 678 -5.19 -8.97 4.96
C ASP A 678 -4.90 -10.17 4.03
N GLY A 679 -3.79 -10.84 4.24
CA GLY A 679 -3.43 -12.13 3.68
C GLY A 679 -2.91 -13.07 4.77
N THR A 680 -2.64 -14.32 4.43
CA THR A 680 -1.93 -15.23 5.34
C THR A 680 -0.44 -14.94 5.30
N LEU A 681 0.31 -15.25 6.36
CA LEU A 681 1.72 -14.89 6.48
C LEU A 681 2.58 -15.42 5.31
N ASP A 682 2.26 -16.60 4.84
CA ASP A 682 2.90 -17.19 3.67
C ASP A 682 2.40 -16.64 2.32
N ALA A 683 1.34 -15.82 2.32
CA ALA A 683 0.90 -15.12 1.14
C ALA A 683 1.73 -13.86 0.83
N VAL A 684 2.47 -13.32 1.80
CA VAL A 684 3.24 -12.08 1.60
C VAL A 684 4.38 -12.23 0.59
N ILE A 685 4.84 -13.46 0.34
CA ILE A 685 5.82 -13.77 -0.71
C ILE A 685 5.26 -13.55 -2.11
N SER A 686 3.95 -13.45 -2.25
CA SER A 686 3.31 -13.22 -3.54
C SER A 686 3.69 -11.89 -4.18
N ASP A 687 4.25 -10.96 -3.46
CA ASP A 687 4.85 -9.76 -4.05
C ASP A 687 5.99 -10.09 -5.02
N TRP A 688 6.66 -11.22 -4.83
CA TRP A 688 7.76 -11.71 -5.65
C TRP A 688 7.40 -12.90 -6.54
N SER A 689 6.56 -13.80 -6.03
CA SER A 689 6.16 -15.03 -6.74
C SER A 689 4.84 -15.53 -6.19
N PHE A 690 3.81 -15.57 -7.02
CA PHE A 690 2.50 -16.09 -6.66
C PHE A 690 2.48 -17.63 -6.73
N ASP A 691 1.91 -18.25 -5.70
CA ASP A 691 1.62 -19.68 -5.69
C ASP A 691 0.14 -19.89 -5.32
N PRO A 692 -0.72 -20.31 -6.27
CA PRO A 692 -2.15 -20.48 -6.03
C PRO A 692 -2.49 -21.55 -4.99
N LYS A 693 -1.54 -22.46 -4.69
CA LYS A 693 -1.72 -23.49 -3.65
C LYS A 693 -1.54 -22.89 -2.25
N MET A 694 -0.65 -21.93 -2.11
CA MET A 694 -0.24 -21.36 -0.84
C MET A 694 -0.95 -20.04 -0.51
N VAL A 695 -1.06 -19.14 -1.48
CA VAL A 695 -1.59 -17.79 -1.27
C VAL A 695 -3.06 -17.81 -0.91
N ARG A 696 -3.42 -17.17 0.20
CA ARG A 696 -4.81 -16.89 0.57
C ARG A 696 -4.93 -15.46 1.07
N SER A 697 -5.85 -14.72 0.44
CA SER A 697 -6.29 -13.41 0.92
C SER A 697 -7.37 -13.57 1.98
N ILE A 698 -7.35 -12.70 2.98
CA ILE A 698 -8.32 -12.67 4.08
C ILE A 698 -9.25 -11.48 3.88
N SER A 699 -10.54 -11.76 3.85
CA SER A 699 -11.57 -10.74 3.67
C SER A 699 -12.58 -10.74 4.80
N LEU A 700 -13.07 -9.57 5.17
CA LEU A 700 -14.24 -9.40 6.03
C LEU A 700 -15.50 -9.84 5.25
N ASP A 701 -16.33 -10.66 5.85
CA ASP A 701 -17.61 -11.03 5.27
C ASP A 701 -18.63 -9.90 5.47
N ALA A 702 -19.28 -9.46 4.40
CA ALA A 702 -20.27 -8.39 4.46
C ALA A 702 -21.44 -8.70 5.42
N ARG A 703 -21.79 -9.99 5.59
CA ARG A 703 -22.83 -10.43 6.53
C ARG A 703 -22.47 -10.12 7.98
N TYR A 704 -21.18 -10.28 8.35
CA TYR A 704 -20.72 -9.88 9.70
C TYR A 704 -20.76 -8.36 9.87
N MET A 705 -20.27 -7.61 8.90
CA MET A 705 -20.32 -6.15 8.94
C MET A 705 -21.76 -5.67 9.15
N LEU A 706 -22.69 -6.15 8.35
CA LEU A 706 -24.10 -5.77 8.41
C LEU A 706 -24.77 -6.27 9.69
N TRP A 707 -24.40 -7.45 10.20
CA TRP A 707 -24.84 -7.96 11.48
C TRP A 707 -24.38 -7.07 12.65
N GLN A 708 -23.10 -6.72 12.66
CA GLN A 708 -22.52 -5.82 13.67
C GLN A 708 -23.24 -4.47 13.67
N MET A 709 -23.39 -3.86 12.49
CA MET A 709 -24.07 -2.58 12.28
C MET A 709 -25.54 -2.60 12.72
N SER A 710 -26.29 -3.66 12.40
CA SER A 710 -27.73 -3.74 12.72
C SER A 710 -27.99 -4.19 14.14
N THR A 711 -27.23 -5.17 14.65
CA THR A 711 -27.52 -5.86 15.91
C THR A 711 -26.82 -5.20 17.09
N VAL A 712 -25.56 -4.78 16.93
CA VAL A 712 -24.75 -4.22 18.02
C VAL A 712 -24.73 -2.69 17.95
N ASP A 713 -24.25 -2.12 16.85
CA ASP A 713 -24.00 -0.67 16.72
C ASP A 713 -25.27 0.15 16.43
N LYS A 714 -26.37 -0.50 16.00
CA LYS A 714 -27.69 0.13 15.70
C LYS A 714 -27.62 1.27 14.67
N THR A 715 -26.83 1.10 13.62
CA THR A 715 -26.58 2.12 12.60
C THR A 715 -27.67 2.13 11.51
N THR A 716 -28.94 2.22 11.90
CA THR A 716 -30.11 2.07 10.99
C THR A 716 -30.06 3.01 9.80
N ARG A 717 -29.69 4.29 10.01
CA ARG A 717 -29.58 5.29 8.93
C ARG A 717 -28.66 4.82 7.78
N LEU A 718 -27.51 4.23 8.12
CA LEU A 718 -26.55 3.78 7.12
C LEU A 718 -27.04 2.54 6.37
N LEU A 719 -27.70 1.62 7.08
CA LEU A 719 -28.30 0.44 6.46
C LEU A 719 -29.40 0.82 5.47
N ASP A 720 -30.28 1.77 5.86
CA ASP A 720 -31.33 2.30 4.98
C ASP A 720 -30.75 3.00 3.75
N GLU A 721 -29.69 3.82 3.95
CA GLU A 721 -29.00 4.52 2.86
C GLU A 721 -28.35 3.56 1.86
N MET A 722 -27.79 2.44 2.34
CA MET A 722 -27.23 1.37 1.50
C MET A 722 -28.31 0.46 0.87
N GLY A 723 -29.59 0.66 1.18
CA GLY A 723 -30.68 -0.18 0.70
C GLY A 723 -30.71 -1.58 1.33
N VAL A 724 -30.13 -1.77 2.51
CA VAL A 724 -30.11 -3.03 3.24
C VAL A 724 -31.36 -3.11 4.13
N LYS A 725 -32.41 -3.80 3.65
CA LYS A 725 -33.67 -4.00 4.38
C LYS A 725 -33.60 -5.23 5.32
#